data_a3ffa25127644425a3a785b163b23592
#
_entry.id   a3ffa25127644425a3a785b163b23592
#
_cell.length_a   1.000
_cell.length_b   1.000
_cell.length_c   1.000
_cell.angle_alpha   90.00
_cell.angle_beta   90.00
_cell.angle_gamma   90.00
#
_symmetry.space_group_name_H-M   'P 1'
#
loop_
_entity.id
_entity.type
_entity.pdbx_description
1 polymer ?
#
loop_
_entity_poly.entity_id
_entity_poly.type
_entity_poly.pdbx_seq_one_letter_code
_entity_poly.pdbx_strand_id
1 'polypeptide(L)'
;MPAAQISPVETREELLYLLTRASELEHDLACSYLYAGYSIKMRPDEGGLTHDEAVAIRSWKSKIAHVAVEEMLHLGQVSNILTAVGGAPHFARSNFPLPASTFPFGIAITLEPLSPSLLDRFVCYEFPEDGVLTPAQMAEYAPIRERTAGAADQLEMIRLQNSVEPYDIDFRTVGEFYHKIETAFDRVPADRLFIGDPAAQANPKYLDLPKELVRVVDADSARRAIEMIIEQGESPSAHHPDAHFVVFDGIRRQYEELSAKAKAEGRVFEPFRPMIENPSTRGIGGIAGTNRITNAVAQELAGLFNSTYGLMLMMLARFFAHSDETEDEFRLLARGTLRIMASVLRPLGEALAKTPAGPEYPGRVAGPTFGFTGHIHLLPHKNAAWIYFLERLYDLSMRLTRLADEASLPQEVQEAAAALESVAEHLTPFIPAQFAMVVRSEADERNERTTIRPEADGPYIVRNLRKLTNSKGETLPVRPVVALCRCGGSSIKPYCDGTHAGNGFCSAKSPDRTPDRADTYAGKDIVVLDNRGTCCHFGNCTDHLPQVFHHEGDPFVTADGAGPEAIEKIVRACPSGALGFIKDGVKYEGEHREPEIYVAENASYYVRGGIELEGEPMNQGALREHYALCRCGQSKNKPFCDGSHAKVGFSAGA
;
A
#
# COMPACT_ATOMS: atom_id res chain seq x y z
N MET A 1 -0.23 41.57 24.91
CA MET A 1 1.09 41.42 25.54
C MET A 1 2.11 41.91 24.52
N PRO A 2 3.27 42.50 24.89
CA PRO A 2 4.29 42.80 23.89
C PRO A 2 4.68 41.52 23.17
N ALA A 3 4.98 41.63 21.86
CA ALA A 3 5.45 40.50 21.08
C ALA A 3 6.59 39.80 21.85
N ALA A 4 6.48 38.51 22.08
CA ALA A 4 7.55 37.75 22.68
C ALA A 4 8.77 37.88 21.77
N GLN A 5 9.90 38.27 22.32
CA GLN A 5 11.12 38.36 21.53
C GLN A 5 11.63 36.93 21.36
N ILE A 6 11.41 36.38 20.17
CA ILE A 6 11.86 35.02 19.83
C ILE A 6 13.38 34.97 19.95
N SER A 7 13.89 34.04 20.76
CA SER A 7 15.33 33.80 20.88
C SER A 7 15.87 33.19 19.58
N PRO A 8 16.94 33.75 18.98
CA PRO A 8 17.49 33.20 17.75
C PRO A 8 18.18 31.86 17.99
N VAL A 9 18.17 31.03 16.98
CA VAL A 9 18.90 29.75 16.96
C VAL A 9 20.38 30.00 16.71
N GLU A 10 21.22 29.63 17.65
CA GLU A 10 22.66 29.94 17.61
C GLU A 10 23.54 28.76 17.18
N THR A 11 23.00 27.54 17.18
CA THR A 11 23.77 26.34 16.88
C THR A 11 23.05 25.41 15.90
N ARG A 12 23.84 24.64 15.15
CA ARG A 12 23.33 23.59 14.28
C ARG A 12 22.59 22.50 15.07
N GLU A 13 23.04 22.19 16.29
CA GLU A 13 22.41 21.20 17.16
C GLU A 13 20.99 21.63 17.55
N GLU A 14 20.81 22.88 17.96
CA GLU A 14 19.48 23.45 18.23
C GLU A 14 18.60 23.43 16.99
N LEU A 15 19.15 23.78 15.81
CA LEU A 15 18.42 23.72 14.54
C LEU A 15 17.94 22.30 14.23
N LEU A 16 18.80 21.28 14.39
CA LEU A 16 18.43 19.88 14.17
C LEU A 16 17.32 19.44 15.12
N TYR A 17 17.37 19.87 16.38
CA TYR A 17 16.32 19.61 17.35
C TYR A 17 14.98 20.24 16.91
N LEU A 18 14.98 21.53 16.56
CA LEU A 18 13.77 22.23 16.15
C LEU A 18 13.18 21.66 14.84
N LEU A 19 14.00 21.31 13.86
CA LEU A 19 13.54 20.65 12.64
C LEU A 19 12.96 19.25 12.90
N THR A 20 13.50 18.52 13.87
CA THR A 20 12.90 17.26 14.34
C THR A 20 11.52 17.49 14.93
N ARG A 21 11.37 18.54 15.77
CA ARG A 21 10.07 18.94 16.35
C ARG A 21 9.09 19.42 15.27
N ALA A 22 9.59 20.15 14.26
CA ALA A 22 8.77 20.53 13.10
C ALA A 22 8.25 19.29 12.36
N SER A 23 9.12 18.30 12.11
CA SER A 23 8.69 17.03 11.48
C SER A 23 7.60 16.31 12.29
N GLU A 24 7.71 16.29 13.62
CA GLU A 24 6.68 15.72 14.50
C GLU A 24 5.37 16.50 14.39
N LEU A 25 5.41 17.84 14.38
CA LEU A 25 4.23 18.70 14.30
C LEU A 25 3.44 18.45 12.99
N GLU A 26 4.09 18.57 11.84
CA GLU A 26 3.45 18.36 10.53
C GLU A 26 2.81 16.96 10.44
N HIS A 27 3.52 15.98 10.96
CA HIS A 27 3.03 14.60 10.97
C HIS A 27 1.81 14.41 11.89
N ASP A 28 1.81 15.05 13.06
CA ASP A 28 0.72 15.01 14.03
C ASP A 28 -0.54 15.71 13.48
N LEU A 29 -0.38 16.89 12.85
CA LEU A 29 -1.46 17.63 12.22
C LEU A 29 -2.08 16.84 11.07
N ALA A 30 -1.26 16.28 10.16
CA ALA A 30 -1.73 15.42 9.08
C ALA A 30 -2.61 14.27 9.60
N CYS A 31 -2.18 13.57 10.66
CA CYS A 31 -2.94 12.46 11.23
C CYS A 31 -4.26 12.92 11.87
N SER A 32 -4.25 14.06 12.58
CA SER A 32 -5.45 14.65 13.21
C SER A 32 -6.48 15.04 12.14
N TYR A 33 -6.05 15.69 11.06
CA TYR A 33 -6.90 16.09 9.95
C TYR A 33 -7.47 14.88 9.20
N LEU A 34 -6.66 13.87 8.92
CA LEU A 34 -7.14 12.62 8.30
C LEU A 34 -8.17 11.92 9.19
N TYR A 35 -7.93 11.85 10.49
CA TYR A 35 -8.88 11.25 11.43
C TYR A 35 -10.24 11.95 11.40
N ALA A 36 -10.23 13.27 11.50
CA ALA A 36 -11.43 14.09 11.38
C ALA A 36 -12.14 13.88 10.03
N GLY A 37 -11.38 13.80 8.94
CA GLY A 37 -11.90 13.52 7.60
C GLY A 37 -12.61 12.18 7.48
N TYR A 38 -12.14 11.12 8.17
CA TYR A 38 -12.81 9.81 8.18
C TYR A 38 -14.17 9.85 8.89
N SER A 39 -14.40 10.77 9.81
CA SER A 39 -15.66 10.90 10.49
C SER A 39 -16.79 11.49 9.63
N ILE A 40 -16.49 12.12 8.50
CA ILE A 40 -17.47 12.78 7.65
C ILE A 40 -18.32 11.74 6.91
N LYS A 41 -19.66 11.83 7.06
CA LYS A 41 -20.61 11.03 6.31
C LYS A 41 -20.61 11.45 4.84
N MET A 42 -20.74 10.49 3.94
CA MET A 42 -20.64 10.75 2.50
C MET A 42 -21.99 10.66 1.78
N ARG A 43 -22.99 10.06 2.44
CA ARG A 43 -24.28 9.74 1.82
C ARG A 43 -25.44 9.97 2.79
N PRO A 44 -26.64 10.33 2.28
CA PRO A 44 -27.83 10.52 3.10
C PRO A 44 -28.30 9.23 3.81
N ASP A 45 -28.02 8.05 3.23
CA ASP A 45 -28.37 6.75 3.82
C ASP A 45 -27.59 6.42 5.10
N GLU A 46 -26.51 7.15 5.40
CA GLU A 46 -25.84 7.11 6.70
C GLU A 46 -26.65 7.80 7.82
N GLY A 47 -27.76 8.45 7.48
CA GLY A 47 -28.69 9.12 8.41
C GLY A 47 -28.26 10.54 8.80
N GLY A 48 -29.26 11.36 9.21
CA GLY A 48 -29.04 12.73 9.72
C GLY A 48 -28.70 13.80 8.67
N LEU A 49 -28.82 13.49 7.37
CA LEU A 49 -28.48 14.39 6.25
C LEU A 49 -29.55 14.38 5.16
N THR A 50 -29.82 15.52 4.57
CA THR A 50 -30.48 15.62 3.27
C THR A 50 -29.50 15.38 2.12
N HIS A 51 -30.01 15.24 0.89
CA HIS A 51 -29.16 15.08 -0.30
C HIS A 51 -28.24 16.31 -0.51
N ASP A 52 -28.80 17.51 -0.38
CA ASP A 52 -28.06 18.77 -0.60
C ASP A 52 -26.99 18.97 0.48
N GLU A 53 -27.30 18.64 1.74
CA GLU A 53 -26.32 18.64 2.83
C GLU A 53 -25.19 17.64 2.56
N ALA A 54 -25.49 16.43 2.10
CA ALA A 54 -24.48 15.44 1.75
C ALA A 54 -23.57 15.90 0.59
N VAL A 55 -24.11 16.65 -0.37
CA VAL A 55 -23.29 17.27 -1.44
C VAL A 55 -22.36 18.33 -0.87
N ALA A 56 -22.85 19.22 0.00
CA ALA A 56 -22.04 20.26 0.64
C ALA A 56 -20.88 19.67 1.47
N ILE A 57 -21.16 18.68 2.33
CA ILE A 57 -20.14 18.10 3.22
C ILE A 57 -19.12 17.23 2.50
N ARG A 58 -19.39 16.70 1.29
CA ARG A 58 -18.38 16.04 0.47
C ARG A 58 -17.22 16.98 0.14
N SER A 59 -17.51 18.27 -0.07
CA SER A 59 -16.47 19.27 -0.30
C SER A 59 -15.56 19.45 0.92
N TRP A 60 -16.11 19.33 2.14
CA TRP A 60 -15.30 19.42 3.37
C TRP A 60 -14.27 18.29 3.44
N LYS A 61 -14.72 17.07 3.17
CA LYS A 61 -13.83 15.91 3.16
C LYS A 61 -12.69 16.06 2.16
N SER A 62 -13.01 16.55 0.96
CA SER A 62 -12.00 16.81 -0.08
C SER A 62 -11.00 17.89 0.34
N LYS A 63 -11.49 18.99 0.94
CA LYS A 63 -10.65 20.08 1.44
C LYS A 63 -9.74 19.63 2.57
N ILE A 64 -10.28 18.92 3.58
CA ILE A 64 -9.48 18.38 4.70
C ILE A 64 -8.44 17.39 4.20
N ALA A 65 -8.80 16.51 3.25
CA ALA A 65 -7.84 15.59 2.66
C ALA A 65 -6.73 16.33 1.87
N HIS A 66 -7.05 17.46 1.24
CA HIS A 66 -6.07 18.30 0.55
C HIS A 66 -5.09 18.93 1.54
N VAL A 67 -5.61 19.54 2.61
CA VAL A 67 -4.79 20.07 3.72
C VAL A 67 -3.86 18.97 4.27
N ALA A 68 -4.38 17.79 4.57
CA ALA A 68 -3.54 16.70 5.07
C ALA A 68 -2.45 16.26 4.08
N VAL A 69 -2.66 16.38 2.76
CA VAL A 69 -1.62 16.15 1.74
C VAL A 69 -0.59 17.27 1.75
N GLU A 70 -1.00 18.51 1.98
CA GLU A 70 -0.08 19.65 2.12
C GLU A 70 0.78 19.52 3.37
N GLU A 71 0.24 19.02 4.51
CA GLU A 71 1.07 18.69 5.70
C GLU A 71 2.11 17.59 5.41
N MET A 72 1.77 16.61 4.59
CA MET A 72 2.75 15.62 4.14
C MET A 72 3.84 16.25 3.27
N LEU A 73 3.50 17.28 2.48
CA LEU A 73 4.48 18.07 1.71
C LEU A 73 5.36 18.91 2.64
N HIS A 74 4.78 19.54 3.66
CA HIS A 74 5.53 20.29 4.70
C HIS A 74 6.54 19.39 5.41
N LEU A 75 6.12 18.19 5.83
CA LEU A 75 7.01 17.16 6.37
C LEU A 75 8.14 16.81 5.40
N GLY A 76 7.86 16.77 4.09
CA GLY A 76 8.86 16.58 3.04
C GLY A 76 9.84 17.75 2.94
N GLN A 77 9.36 19.01 3.01
CA GLN A 77 10.20 20.21 3.04
C GLN A 77 11.15 20.20 4.23
N VAL A 78 10.61 19.94 5.43
CA VAL A 78 11.40 19.85 6.67
C VAL A 78 12.45 18.74 6.56
N SER A 79 12.10 17.59 5.97
CA SER A 79 13.04 16.48 5.74
C SER A 79 14.17 16.86 4.80
N ASN A 80 13.91 17.66 3.76
CA ASN A 80 14.96 18.18 2.86
C ASN A 80 15.86 19.19 3.58
N ILE A 81 15.31 20.06 4.44
CA ILE A 81 16.11 20.98 5.26
C ILE A 81 16.98 20.18 6.25
N LEU A 82 16.40 19.19 6.97
CA LEU A 82 17.14 18.28 7.85
C LEU A 82 18.32 17.64 7.14
N THR A 83 18.08 17.10 5.95
CA THR A 83 19.13 16.46 5.14
C THR A 83 20.19 17.47 4.73
N ALA A 84 19.82 18.68 4.30
CA ALA A 84 20.75 19.73 3.90
C ALA A 84 21.68 20.16 5.04
N VAL A 85 21.18 20.21 6.26
CA VAL A 85 21.99 20.55 7.43
C VAL A 85 22.69 19.35 8.08
N GLY A 86 22.70 18.20 7.39
CA GLY A 86 23.39 16.97 7.79
C GLY A 86 22.68 16.17 8.88
N GLY A 87 21.38 16.32 9.02
CA GLY A 87 20.50 15.44 9.79
C GLY A 87 19.97 14.29 8.95
N ALA A 88 19.11 13.47 9.54
CA ALA A 88 18.38 12.42 8.86
C ALA A 88 16.87 12.76 8.83
N PRO A 89 16.13 12.36 7.79
CA PRO A 89 14.67 12.48 7.77
C PRO A 89 14.05 11.88 9.02
N HIS A 90 13.08 12.56 9.61
CA HIS A 90 12.45 12.14 10.84
C HIS A 90 10.95 11.94 10.64
N PHE A 91 10.47 10.68 10.72
CA PHE A 91 9.06 10.32 10.57
C PHE A 91 8.46 9.72 11.84
N ALA A 92 9.25 9.59 12.91
CA ALA A 92 8.75 9.16 14.21
C ALA A 92 8.02 10.33 14.90
N ARG A 93 7.09 10.01 15.76
CA ARG A 93 6.36 10.92 16.63
C ARG A 93 5.82 10.18 17.85
N SER A 94 5.32 10.90 18.83
CA SER A 94 4.61 10.31 19.96
C SER A 94 3.24 9.77 19.53
N ASN A 95 2.72 8.76 20.25
CA ASN A 95 1.35 8.28 20.03
C ASN A 95 0.34 9.27 20.63
N PHE A 96 -0.82 9.41 19.98
CA PHE A 96 -1.91 10.26 20.46
C PHE A 96 -2.56 9.77 21.76
N PRO A 97 -3.15 10.67 22.57
CA PRO A 97 -3.20 12.13 22.39
C PRO A 97 -1.90 12.81 22.80
N LEU A 98 -1.60 13.95 22.19
CA LEU A 98 -0.49 14.81 22.57
C LEU A 98 -1.02 15.91 23.50
N PRO A 99 -0.43 16.09 24.70
CA PRO A 99 -0.86 17.12 25.62
C PRO A 99 -0.58 18.52 25.08
N ALA A 100 -1.32 19.52 25.56
CA ALA A 100 -1.20 20.91 25.16
C ALA A 100 0.22 21.50 25.35
N SER A 101 0.99 20.94 26.26
CA SER A 101 2.39 21.31 26.50
C SER A 101 3.38 20.74 25.46
N THR A 102 2.91 19.92 24.51
CA THR A 102 3.80 19.35 23.48
C THR A 102 4.36 20.41 22.56
N PHE A 103 3.53 21.41 22.23
CA PHE A 103 3.92 22.56 21.42
C PHE A 103 3.48 23.83 22.13
N PRO A 104 4.20 24.96 21.99
CA PRO A 104 3.97 26.18 22.78
C PRO A 104 2.67 26.91 22.52
N PHE A 105 1.99 26.63 21.40
CA PHE A 105 0.65 27.17 21.18
C PHE A 105 -0.40 26.66 22.18
N GLY A 106 -0.01 25.73 23.07
CA GLY A 106 -0.81 25.37 24.23
C GLY A 106 -2.11 24.62 23.95
N ILE A 107 -2.19 23.91 22.81
CA ILE A 107 -3.37 23.17 22.37
C ILE A 107 -3.02 21.69 22.19
N ALA A 108 -3.82 20.79 22.79
CA ALA A 108 -3.62 19.35 22.63
C ALA A 108 -3.92 18.89 21.21
N ILE A 109 -3.07 18.04 20.62
CA ILE A 109 -3.34 17.39 19.32
C ILE A 109 -3.90 15.99 19.57
N THR A 110 -5.06 15.73 19.02
CA THR A 110 -5.88 14.54 19.32
C THR A 110 -6.43 13.90 18.05
N LEU A 111 -6.83 12.64 18.14
CA LEU A 111 -7.62 11.96 17.13
C LEU A 111 -9.10 11.99 17.54
N GLU A 112 -9.84 12.94 17.01
CA GLU A 112 -11.26 13.12 17.33
C GLU A 112 -12.12 13.16 16.06
N PRO A 113 -13.37 12.68 16.12
CA PRO A 113 -14.33 12.91 15.04
C PRO A 113 -14.54 14.41 14.86
N LEU A 114 -14.72 14.86 13.62
CA LEU A 114 -14.96 16.27 13.33
C LEU A 114 -16.17 16.77 14.13
N SER A 115 -16.02 17.94 14.70
CA SER A 115 -17.02 18.59 15.54
C SER A 115 -16.80 20.11 15.52
N PRO A 116 -17.76 20.92 15.96
CA PRO A 116 -17.55 22.37 16.09
C PRO A 116 -16.34 22.73 16.94
N SER A 117 -16.15 22.02 18.07
CA SER A 117 -15.00 22.26 18.97
C SER A 117 -13.66 21.86 18.35
N LEU A 118 -13.65 20.79 17.53
CA LEU A 118 -12.43 20.39 16.82
C LEU A 118 -12.12 21.34 15.65
N LEU A 119 -13.14 21.86 14.97
CA LEU A 119 -12.96 22.91 13.95
C LEU A 119 -12.40 24.20 14.59
N ASP A 120 -12.87 24.58 15.77
CA ASP A 120 -12.29 25.71 16.52
C ASP A 120 -10.79 25.46 16.81
N ARG A 121 -10.41 24.22 17.20
CA ARG A 121 -9.00 23.87 17.41
C ARG A 121 -8.18 23.89 16.12
N PHE A 122 -8.71 23.39 15.02
CA PHE A 122 -8.04 23.43 13.72
C PHE A 122 -7.78 24.87 13.26
N VAL A 123 -8.76 25.77 13.43
CA VAL A 123 -8.58 27.20 13.20
C VAL A 123 -7.46 27.77 14.11
N CYS A 124 -7.33 27.27 15.35
CA CYS A 124 -6.30 27.76 16.27
C CYS A 124 -4.90 27.16 15.97
N TYR A 125 -4.79 25.93 15.43
CA TYR A 125 -3.51 25.39 14.99
C TYR A 125 -2.90 26.20 13.86
N GLU A 126 -3.73 26.59 12.89
CA GLU A 126 -3.36 27.32 11.68
C GLU A 126 -3.53 28.85 11.85
N PHE A 127 -3.57 29.33 13.11
CA PHE A 127 -3.89 30.73 13.36
C PHE A 127 -2.74 31.64 12.92
N PRO A 128 -3.01 32.66 12.05
CA PRO A 128 -1.99 33.57 11.58
C PRO A 128 -1.27 34.33 12.69
N GLU A 129 -0.03 34.71 12.41
CA GLU A 129 0.79 35.51 13.32
C GLU A 129 0.17 36.87 13.68
N ASP A 130 0.62 37.45 14.78
CA ASP A 130 0.20 38.79 15.21
C ASP A 130 0.51 39.86 14.15
N GLY A 131 -0.50 40.61 13.75
CA GLY A 131 -0.38 41.69 12.74
C GLY A 131 -0.82 41.26 11.33
N VAL A 132 -1.04 39.98 11.05
CA VAL A 132 -1.59 39.51 9.78
C VAL A 132 -3.09 39.78 9.69
N LEU A 133 -3.84 39.56 10.78
CA LEU A 133 -5.26 39.87 10.88
C LEU A 133 -5.50 41.29 11.40
N THR A 134 -6.55 41.94 10.91
CA THR A 134 -6.98 43.24 11.44
C THR A 134 -7.49 43.11 12.89
N PRO A 135 -7.50 44.18 13.71
CA PRO A 135 -8.05 44.13 15.05
C PRO A 135 -9.50 43.67 15.14
N ALA A 136 -10.31 43.94 14.11
CA ALA A 136 -11.69 43.48 14.02
C ALA A 136 -11.78 41.98 13.82
N GLN A 137 -10.95 41.41 12.95
CA GLN A 137 -10.85 39.96 12.74
C GLN A 137 -10.31 39.27 14.01
N MET A 138 -9.26 39.83 14.64
CA MET A 138 -8.75 39.31 15.90
C MET A 138 -9.83 39.24 17.00
N ALA A 139 -10.70 40.26 17.08
CA ALA A 139 -11.82 40.27 18.01
C ALA A 139 -12.88 39.19 17.72
N GLU A 140 -13.08 38.86 16.44
CA GLU A 140 -13.98 37.76 16.02
C GLU A 140 -13.51 36.39 16.50
N TYR A 141 -12.20 36.14 16.42
CA TYR A 141 -11.60 34.85 16.83
C TYR A 141 -11.26 34.75 18.31
N ALA A 142 -11.28 35.86 19.06
CA ALA A 142 -10.96 35.86 20.49
C ALA A 142 -11.77 34.84 21.31
N PRO A 143 -13.12 34.69 21.14
CA PRO A 143 -13.90 33.69 21.85
C PRO A 143 -13.51 32.24 21.47
N ILE A 144 -13.08 32.01 20.24
CA ILE A 144 -12.63 30.69 19.77
C ILE A 144 -11.34 30.31 20.48
N ARG A 145 -10.35 31.19 20.47
CA ARG A 145 -9.06 31.02 21.14
C ARG A 145 -9.21 30.80 22.66
N GLU A 146 -10.11 31.56 23.30
CA GLU A 146 -10.37 31.43 24.74
C GLU A 146 -10.99 30.06 25.11
N ARG A 147 -11.98 29.58 24.31
CA ARG A 147 -12.56 28.25 24.51
C ARG A 147 -11.55 27.13 24.32
N THR A 148 -10.68 27.26 23.32
CA THR A 148 -9.68 26.27 22.96
C THR A 148 -8.57 26.18 24.02
N ALA A 149 -8.11 27.30 24.57
CA ALA A 149 -7.11 27.34 25.63
C ALA A 149 -7.59 26.74 26.97
N GLY A 150 -8.89 26.83 27.28
CA GLY A 150 -9.47 26.32 28.53
C GLY A 150 -9.64 24.80 28.63
N ALA A 151 -9.44 24.07 27.53
CA ALA A 151 -9.66 22.62 27.46
C ALA A 151 -8.40 21.76 27.80
N ALA A 152 -7.28 22.38 28.17
CA ALA A 152 -5.95 21.76 28.09
C ALA A 152 -5.47 20.94 29.30
N ASP A 153 -6.13 20.96 30.48
CA ASP A 153 -5.39 20.80 31.76
C ASP A 153 -5.15 19.38 32.31
N GLN A 154 -5.73 18.31 31.80
CA GLN A 154 -5.61 17.02 32.51
C GLN A 154 -4.40 16.15 32.08
N LEU A 155 -3.86 16.35 30.90
CA LEU A 155 -2.72 15.56 30.38
C LEU A 155 -1.35 16.17 30.69
N GLU A 156 -1.31 17.43 31.06
CA GLU A 156 -0.09 18.24 31.27
C GLU A 156 0.79 17.73 32.41
N MET A 157 0.19 17.25 33.49
CA MET A 157 0.92 16.80 34.69
C MET A 157 1.81 15.57 34.46
N ILE A 158 1.50 14.73 33.48
CA ILE A 158 2.24 13.47 33.25
C ILE A 158 3.52 13.72 32.43
N ARG A 159 3.50 14.68 31.52
CA ARG A 159 4.64 14.99 30.66
C ARG A 159 5.73 15.80 31.39
N LEU A 160 5.35 16.79 32.16
CA LEU A 160 6.28 17.63 32.93
C LEU A 160 7.19 16.83 33.87
N GLN A 161 6.80 15.59 34.23
CA GLN A 161 7.61 14.72 35.09
C GLN A 161 8.69 13.94 34.33
N ASN A 162 8.62 13.82 33.00
CA ASN A 162 9.43 12.85 32.24
C ASN A 162 10.13 13.40 30.98
N SER A 163 9.96 14.68 30.61
CA SER A 163 10.64 15.27 29.45
C SER A 163 11.60 16.39 29.89
N VAL A 164 12.82 16.35 29.39
CA VAL A 164 13.79 17.45 29.47
C VAL A 164 13.82 18.08 28.07
N GLU A 165 13.31 19.30 27.97
CA GLU A 165 13.44 20.08 26.72
C GLU A 165 14.83 20.74 26.76
N PRO A 166 15.72 20.43 25.81
CA PRO A 166 17.09 20.92 25.83
C PRO A 166 17.22 22.38 25.41
N TYR A 167 16.20 22.96 24.77
CA TYR A 167 16.19 24.33 24.26
C TYR A 167 14.87 25.02 24.57
N ASP A 168 14.91 26.35 24.65
CA ASP A 168 13.73 27.17 24.90
C ASP A 168 12.74 27.11 23.72
N ILE A 169 11.49 26.86 24.08
CA ILE A 169 10.37 26.84 23.14
C ILE A 169 9.52 28.08 23.42
N ASP A 170 9.76 29.17 22.67
CA ASP A 170 9.25 30.51 22.94
C ASP A 170 8.35 31.08 21.83
N PHE A 171 7.81 30.24 20.95
CA PHE A 171 6.87 30.60 19.89
C PHE A 171 5.41 30.34 20.29
N ARG A 172 4.44 31.01 19.64
CA ARG A 172 2.99 30.93 19.93
C ARG A 172 2.15 30.47 18.73
N THR A 173 2.70 30.56 17.53
CA THR A 173 2.08 30.07 16.29
C THR A 173 3.05 29.19 15.52
N VAL A 174 2.55 28.46 14.54
CA VAL A 174 3.39 27.62 13.66
C VAL A 174 4.32 28.51 12.83
N GLY A 175 3.86 29.67 12.34
CA GLY A 175 4.69 30.63 11.63
C GLY A 175 5.83 31.18 12.49
N GLU A 176 5.56 31.63 13.73
CA GLU A 176 6.61 32.05 14.67
C GLU A 176 7.65 30.93 14.88
N PHE A 177 7.21 29.66 14.89
CA PHE A 177 8.11 28.52 15.00
C PHE A 177 9.05 28.40 13.79
N TYR A 178 8.53 28.52 12.59
CA TYR A 178 9.34 28.47 11.39
C TYR A 178 10.25 29.69 11.24
N HIS A 179 9.79 30.87 11.62
CA HIS A 179 10.65 32.08 11.68
C HIS A 179 11.78 31.93 12.71
N LYS A 180 11.55 31.25 13.85
CA LYS A 180 12.65 30.91 14.76
C LYS A 180 13.69 30.01 14.07
N ILE A 181 13.26 28.98 13.35
CA ILE A 181 14.14 28.10 12.56
C ILE A 181 14.96 28.91 11.55
N GLU A 182 14.36 29.87 10.85
CA GLU A 182 15.04 30.73 9.86
C GLU A 182 16.20 31.54 10.46
N THR A 183 16.12 31.93 11.74
CA THR A 183 17.20 32.69 12.37
C THR A 183 18.54 31.96 12.36
N ALA A 184 18.52 30.61 12.32
CA ALA A 184 19.74 29.80 12.20
C ALA A 184 20.53 30.09 10.92
N PHE A 185 19.83 30.44 9.83
CA PHE A 185 20.45 30.68 8.51
C PHE A 185 21.27 31.96 8.47
N ASP A 186 21.04 32.89 9.42
CA ASP A 186 21.80 34.13 9.60
C ASP A 186 22.88 34.00 10.67
N ARG A 187 22.72 33.08 11.62
CA ARG A 187 23.57 32.97 12.80
C ARG A 187 24.67 31.91 12.63
N VAL A 188 24.35 30.79 12.01
CA VAL A 188 25.30 29.71 11.79
C VAL A 188 26.01 29.90 10.45
N PRO A 189 27.36 29.90 10.38
CA PRO A 189 28.09 30.04 9.12
C PRO A 189 27.66 28.98 8.08
N ALA A 190 27.37 29.42 6.85
CA ALA A 190 26.79 28.56 5.81
C ALA A 190 27.67 27.33 5.45
N ASP A 191 28.98 27.47 5.51
CA ASP A 191 29.95 26.40 5.28
C ASP A 191 29.97 25.34 6.41
N ARG A 192 29.39 25.66 7.55
CA ARG A 192 29.19 24.73 8.67
C ARG A 192 27.76 24.24 8.78
N LEU A 193 26.82 24.91 8.15
CA LEU A 193 25.40 24.63 8.22
C LEU A 193 24.95 23.65 7.14
N PHE A 194 25.16 23.99 5.87
CA PHE A 194 24.73 23.20 4.72
C PHE A 194 25.80 22.18 4.32
N ILE A 195 25.98 21.17 5.16
CA ILE A 195 27.03 20.14 5.02
C ILE A 195 26.51 18.82 4.47
N GLY A 196 25.18 18.65 4.37
CA GLY A 196 24.55 17.46 3.85
C GLY A 196 24.68 17.37 2.31
N ASP A 197 24.75 16.15 1.79
CA ASP A 197 24.77 15.95 0.34
C ASP A 197 23.40 16.31 -0.27
N PRO A 198 23.33 17.29 -1.19
CA PRO A 198 22.08 17.62 -1.85
C PRO A 198 21.47 16.47 -2.66
N ALA A 199 22.28 15.46 -3.04
CA ALA A 199 21.76 14.25 -3.69
C ALA A 199 20.98 13.36 -2.73
N ALA A 200 21.18 13.51 -1.41
CA ALA A 200 20.48 12.76 -0.37
C ALA A 200 19.05 13.25 -0.11
N GLN A 201 18.61 14.33 -0.74
CA GLN A 201 17.27 14.88 -0.58
C GLN A 201 16.27 14.22 -1.52
N ALA A 202 15.02 14.19 -1.11
CA ALA A 202 13.93 13.74 -1.98
C ALA A 202 13.86 14.60 -3.25
N ASN A 203 13.84 13.91 -4.39
CA ASN A 203 13.74 14.58 -5.67
C ASN A 203 12.27 14.62 -6.12
N PRO A 204 11.68 15.82 -6.33
CA PRO A 204 10.27 15.97 -6.71
C PRO A 204 9.89 15.22 -7.99
N LYS A 205 10.85 14.96 -8.89
CA LYS A 205 10.60 14.19 -10.13
C LYS A 205 10.07 12.76 -9.90
N TYR A 206 10.20 12.22 -8.69
CA TYR A 206 9.71 10.89 -8.34
C TYR A 206 8.38 10.90 -7.59
N LEU A 207 7.98 12.06 -7.06
CA LEU A 207 6.74 12.26 -6.33
C LEU A 207 5.80 13.10 -7.19
N ASP A 208 4.68 12.51 -7.59
CA ASP A 208 3.61 13.22 -8.31
C ASP A 208 2.76 13.97 -7.26
N LEU A 209 3.37 14.98 -6.63
CA LEU A 209 2.73 15.85 -5.64
C LEU A 209 2.23 17.13 -6.28
N PRO A 210 1.14 17.75 -5.76
CA PRO A 210 0.54 18.95 -6.32
C PRO A 210 1.47 20.17 -6.36
N LYS A 211 2.51 20.19 -5.52
CA LYS A 211 3.51 21.26 -5.41
C LYS A 211 4.91 20.67 -5.31
N GLU A 212 5.90 21.44 -5.74
CA GLU A 212 7.28 20.98 -5.79
C GLU A 212 7.94 20.99 -4.41
N LEU A 213 8.65 19.91 -4.07
CA LEU A 213 9.61 19.92 -2.97
C LEU A 213 10.82 20.77 -3.34
N VAL A 214 11.22 21.65 -2.45
CA VAL A 214 12.40 22.50 -2.64
C VAL A 214 13.65 21.67 -2.36
N ARG A 215 14.59 21.68 -3.31
CA ARG A 215 15.94 21.17 -3.07
C ARG A 215 16.73 22.22 -2.30
N VAL A 216 17.13 21.92 -1.07
CA VAL A 216 17.82 22.85 -0.18
C VAL A 216 19.34 22.69 -0.33
N VAL A 217 20.02 23.76 -0.73
CA VAL A 217 21.47 23.80 -0.93
C VAL A 217 22.15 24.98 -0.23
N ASP A 218 21.35 25.95 0.21
CA ASP A 218 21.77 27.19 0.83
C ASP A 218 20.64 27.82 1.66
N ALA A 219 20.93 28.93 2.32
CA ALA A 219 19.95 29.67 3.13
C ALA A 219 18.74 30.14 2.33
N ASP A 220 18.93 30.57 1.09
CA ASP A 220 17.83 31.09 0.26
C ASP A 220 16.85 29.99 -0.14
N SER A 221 17.36 28.81 -0.49
CA SER A 221 16.52 27.65 -0.78
C SER A 221 15.83 27.10 0.47
N ALA A 222 16.49 27.15 1.63
CA ALA A 222 15.88 26.78 2.91
C ALA A 222 14.73 27.71 3.29
N ARG A 223 14.92 29.04 3.12
CA ARG A 223 13.84 30.04 3.32
C ARG A 223 12.67 29.82 2.39
N ARG A 224 12.91 29.59 1.11
CA ARG A 224 11.80 29.26 0.17
C ARG A 224 11.00 28.04 0.60
N ALA A 225 11.65 27.01 1.15
CA ALA A 225 10.94 25.84 1.67
C ALA A 225 10.05 26.20 2.87
N ILE A 226 10.55 27.04 3.79
CA ILE A 226 9.80 27.53 4.96
C ILE A 226 8.68 28.48 4.53
N GLU A 227 8.93 29.43 3.63
CA GLU A 227 7.91 30.32 3.09
C GLU A 227 6.72 29.57 2.52
N MET A 228 6.96 28.47 1.79
CA MET A 228 5.88 27.62 1.28
C MET A 228 5.01 27.03 2.41
N ILE A 229 5.62 26.59 3.50
CA ILE A 229 4.88 26.05 4.66
C ILE A 229 4.01 27.14 5.28
N ILE A 230 4.57 28.29 5.57
CA ILE A 230 3.86 29.41 6.20
C ILE A 230 2.72 29.94 5.29
N GLU A 231 2.99 30.11 4.00
CA GLU A 231 1.99 30.58 3.04
C GLU A 231 0.80 29.62 2.91
N GLN A 232 1.04 28.32 2.96
CA GLN A 232 -0.02 27.32 2.88
C GLN A 232 -0.80 27.19 4.18
N GLY A 233 -0.14 27.25 5.34
CA GLY A 233 -0.80 27.16 6.64
C GLY A 233 -1.58 28.41 7.02
N GLU A 234 -0.88 29.53 7.20
CA GLU A 234 -1.35 30.69 7.95
C GLU A 234 -1.75 31.90 7.09
N SER A 235 -1.60 31.86 5.76
CA SER A 235 -1.88 33.02 4.91
C SER A 235 -3.34 33.51 4.98
N PRO A 236 -3.58 34.82 5.01
CA PRO A 236 -4.94 35.36 4.99
C PRO A 236 -5.61 35.18 3.62
N SER A 237 -6.93 35.04 3.64
CA SER A 237 -7.77 34.74 2.47
C SER A 237 -7.58 35.66 1.24
N ALA A 238 -7.09 36.86 1.42
CA ALA A 238 -6.87 37.82 0.32
C ALA A 238 -5.74 37.38 -0.64
N HIS A 239 -4.80 36.54 -0.18
CA HIS A 239 -3.63 36.10 -0.94
C HIS A 239 -3.64 34.60 -1.24
N HIS A 240 -4.16 33.79 -0.34
CA HIS A 240 -4.21 32.32 -0.46
C HIS A 240 -5.59 31.79 -0.03
N PRO A 241 -6.56 31.65 -0.94
CA PRO A 241 -7.91 31.18 -0.60
C PRO A 241 -7.95 29.73 -0.13
N ASP A 242 -6.92 28.97 -0.41
CA ASP A 242 -6.77 27.55 -0.03
C ASP A 242 -5.87 27.34 1.20
N ALA A 243 -5.40 28.43 1.88
CA ALA A 243 -4.64 28.31 3.10
C ALA A 243 -5.42 27.53 4.18
N HIS A 244 -4.73 26.74 4.98
CA HIS A 244 -5.34 25.83 5.95
C HIS A 244 -6.30 26.56 6.91
N PHE A 245 -5.86 27.71 7.45
CA PHE A 245 -6.70 28.58 8.28
C PHE A 245 -8.03 28.94 7.58
N VAL A 246 -7.96 29.36 6.32
CA VAL A 246 -9.15 29.77 5.53
C VAL A 246 -10.07 28.57 5.27
N VAL A 247 -9.49 27.42 4.96
CA VAL A 247 -10.22 26.18 4.72
C VAL A 247 -11.01 25.76 5.96
N PHE A 248 -10.35 25.71 7.13
CA PHE A 248 -11.02 25.29 8.36
C PHE A 248 -12.05 26.29 8.85
N ASP A 249 -11.79 27.60 8.78
CA ASP A 249 -12.78 28.61 9.12
C ASP A 249 -13.98 28.60 8.16
N GLY A 250 -13.72 28.38 6.88
CA GLY A 250 -14.78 28.21 5.88
C GLY A 250 -15.70 27.01 6.15
N ILE A 251 -15.12 25.86 6.55
CA ILE A 251 -15.90 24.68 6.96
C ILE A 251 -16.68 24.97 8.22
N ARG A 252 -16.09 25.61 9.22
CA ARG A 252 -16.74 26.00 10.50
C ARG A 252 -17.96 26.89 10.25
N ARG A 253 -17.81 27.94 9.45
CA ARG A 253 -18.91 28.86 9.10
C ARG A 253 -20.04 28.14 8.35
N GLN A 254 -19.69 27.29 7.39
CA GLN A 254 -20.67 26.53 6.63
C GLN A 254 -21.39 25.49 7.51
N TYR A 255 -20.71 24.88 8.48
CA TYR A 255 -21.32 23.99 9.47
C TYR A 255 -22.37 24.75 10.30
N GLU A 256 -22.04 25.95 10.79
CA GLU A 256 -22.96 26.79 11.57
C GLU A 256 -24.21 27.16 10.76
N GLU A 257 -24.04 27.53 9.49
CA GLU A 257 -25.14 27.86 8.57
C GLU A 257 -26.08 26.66 8.33
N LEU A 258 -25.52 25.49 7.97
CA LEU A 258 -26.31 24.28 7.73
C LEU A 258 -27.01 23.78 8.98
N SER A 259 -26.35 23.85 10.13
CA SER A 259 -26.92 23.50 11.43
C SER A 259 -28.08 24.41 11.80
N ALA A 260 -27.95 25.73 11.61
CA ALA A 260 -29.01 26.69 11.85
C ALA A 260 -30.23 26.45 10.93
N LYS A 261 -29.98 26.16 9.64
CA LYS A 261 -31.00 25.82 8.65
C LYS A 261 -31.77 24.56 9.07
N ALA A 262 -31.08 23.46 9.37
CA ALA A 262 -31.71 22.21 9.81
C ALA A 262 -32.57 22.42 11.07
N LYS A 263 -32.04 23.18 12.05
CA LYS A 263 -32.78 23.54 13.27
C LYS A 263 -34.05 24.32 12.96
N ALA A 264 -34.03 25.26 12.04
CA ALA A 264 -35.22 26.01 11.60
C ALA A 264 -36.28 25.13 10.94
N GLU A 265 -35.82 24.03 10.31
CA GLU A 265 -36.68 22.99 9.71
C GLU A 265 -37.14 21.93 10.73
N GLY A 266 -36.78 22.05 12.00
CA GLY A 266 -37.13 21.09 13.06
C GLY A 266 -36.35 19.78 12.98
N ARG A 267 -35.19 19.77 12.32
CA ARG A 267 -34.30 18.60 12.16
C ARG A 267 -33.01 18.77 12.95
N VAL A 268 -32.33 17.65 13.15
CA VAL A 268 -30.94 17.62 13.63
C VAL A 268 -30.03 17.41 12.45
N PHE A 269 -28.96 18.21 12.35
CA PHE A 269 -27.90 18.07 11.36
C PHE A 269 -26.77 17.25 11.94
N GLU A 270 -26.57 16.02 11.44
CA GLU A 270 -25.59 15.05 11.96
C GLU A 270 -24.60 14.63 10.85
N PRO A 271 -23.65 15.48 10.45
CA PRO A 271 -22.75 15.20 9.34
C PRO A 271 -21.61 14.24 9.69
N PHE A 272 -21.44 13.89 10.97
CA PHE A 272 -20.28 13.15 11.43
C PHE A 272 -20.67 11.76 11.97
N ARG A 273 -19.81 10.78 11.69
CA ARG A 273 -19.91 9.43 12.29
C ARG A 273 -19.48 9.51 13.76
N PRO A 274 -20.11 8.77 14.64
CA PRO A 274 -19.82 8.78 16.06
C PRO A 274 -18.56 7.92 16.36
N MET A 275 -17.42 8.31 15.83
CA MET A 275 -16.14 7.63 16.10
C MET A 275 -15.70 7.86 17.56
N ILE A 276 -14.96 6.90 18.14
CA ILE A 276 -14.36 7.08 19.47
C ILE A 276 -13.16 8.03 19.36
N GLU A 277 -12.88 8.77 20.42
CA GLU A 277 -11.76 9.68 20.49
C GLU A 277 -10.48 8.93 20.85
N ASN A 278 -9.34 9.33 20.29
CA ASN A 278 -8.02 8.76 20.57
C ASN A 278 -8.04 7.21 20.64
N PRO A 279 -8.47 6.51 19.55
CA PRO A 279 -8.57 5.07 19.55
C PRO A 279 -7.20 4.41 19.77
N SER A 280 -7.18 3.29 20.50
CA SER A 280 -5.97 2.53 20.78
C SER A 280 -6.22 1.03 20.60
N THR A 281 -5.22 0.32 20.08
CA THR A 281 -5.20 -1.15 20.02
C THR A 281 -4.53 -1.77 21.25
N ARG A 282 -3.87 -0.98 22.10
CA ARG A 282 -3.10 -1.48 23.25
C ARG A 282 -4.01 -1.83 24.43
N GLY A 283 -3.63 -2.95 25.10
CA GLY A 283 -4.27 -3.44 26.31
C GLY A 283 -3.80 -2.75 27.60
N ILE A 284 -3.50 -3.53 28.61
CA ILE A 284 -3.14 -3.12 29.97
C ILE A 284 -2.07 -2.01 30.01
N GLY A 285 -2.33 -0.93 30.74
CA GLY A 285 -1.42 0.20 30.88
C GLY A 285 -1.49 1.21 29.73
N GLY A 286 -2.66 1.34 29.09
CA GLY A 286 -2.90 2.31 28.01
C GLY A 286 -2.48 3.72 28.38
N ILE A 287 -2.12 4.50 27.38
CA ILE A 287 -1.82 5.94 27.52
C ILE A 287 -3.07 6.63 28.07
N ALA A 288 -2.92 7.48 29.06
CA ALA A 288 -4.01 8.28 29.60
C ALA A 288 -4.71 9.06 28.45
N GLY A 289 -6.04 9.12 28.48
CA GLY A 289 -6.83 9.79 27.43
C GLY A 289 -7.08 8.97 26.17
N THR A 290 -6.65 7.70 26.10
CA THR A 290 -6.97 6.81 24.97
C THR A 290 -8.20 5.95 25.23
N ASN A 291 -8.94 5.63 24.15
CA ASN A 291 -10.08 4.73 24.14
C ASN A 291 -9.71 3.43 23.44
N ARG A 292 -9.71 2.31 24.16
CA ARG A 292 -9.32 1.03 23.60
C ARG A 292 -10.42 0.46 22.70
N ILE A 293 -10.08 0.07 21.48
CA ILE A 293 -10.95 -0.71 20.61
C ILE A 293 -11.06 -2.13 21.18
N THR A 294 -12.28 -2.60 21.49
CA THR A 294 -12.54 -3.92 22.09
C THR A 294 -13.32 -4.85 21.18
N ASN A 295 -13.88 -4.37 20.08
CA ASN A 295 -14.39 -5.22 18.99
C ASN A 295 -13.21 -5.94 18.33
N ALA A 296 -13.25 -7.27 18.26
CA ALA A 296 -12.13 -8.08 17.79
C ALA A 296 -11.74 -7.78 16.33
N VAL A 297 -12.72 -7.61 15.45
CA VAL A 297 -12.48 -7.29 14.02
C VAL A 297 -11.88 -5.90 13.87
N ALA A 298 -12.45 -4.90 14.54
CA ALA A 298 -11.94 -3.54 14.51
C ALA A 298 -10.52 -3.45 15.11
N GLN A 299 -10.24 -4.21 16.16
CA GLN A 299 -8.92 -4.27 16.80
C GLN A 299 -7.86 -4.87 15.88
N GLU A 300 -8.17 -5.98 15.19
CA GLU A 300 -7.27 -6.59 14.23
C GLU A 300 -7.06 -5.70 13.01
N LEU A 301 -8.13 -5.12 12.46
CA LEU A 301 -8.07 -4.19 11.34
C LEU A 301 -7.24 -2.94 11.68
N ALA A 302 -7.39 -2.37 12.89
CA ALA A 302 -6.59 -1.26 13.37
C ALA A 302 -5.11 -1.64 13.57
N GLY A 303 -4.84 -2.87 14.00
CA GLY A 303 -3.49 -3.42 14.08
C GLY A 303 -2.82 -3.55 12.71
N LEU A 304 -3.56 -4.01 11.70
CA LEU A 304 -3.10 -4.09 10.30
C LEU A 304 -2.90 -2.68 9.70
N PHE A 305 -3.80 -1.74 9.99
CA PHE A 305 -3.62 -0.34 9.62
C PHE A 305 -2.31 0.22 10.20
N ASN A 306 -2.05 0.07 11.50
CA ASN A 306 -0.83 0.57 12.14
C ASN A 306 0.44 -0.09 11.58
N SER A 307 0.39 -1.39 11.30
CA SER A 307 1.53 -2.11 10.73
C SER A 307 1.85 -1.65 9.30
N THR A 308 0.81 -1.41 8.49
CA THR A 308 0.94 -0.87 7.14
C THR A 308 1.44 0.57 7.15
N TYR A 309 0.93 1.39 8.07
CA TYR A 309 1.35 2.77 8.27
C TYR A 309 2.83 2.86 8.66
N GLY A 310 3.28 2.06 9.63
CA GLY A 310 4.68 1.99 10.03
C GLY A 310 5.60 1.51 8.90
N LEU A 311 5.18 0.51 8.12
CA LEU A 311 5.92 0.04 6.95
C LEU A 311 6.07 1.14 5.90
N MET A 312 5.00 1.86 5.59
CA MET A 312 5.01 2.99 4.65
C MET A 312 6.00 4.08 5.10
N LEU A 313 6.01 4.44 6.39
CA LEU A 313 6.95 5.43 6.93
C LEU A 313 8.40 4.97 6.85
N MET A 314 8.68 3.67 7.03
CA MET A 314 10.03 3.12 6.84
C MET A 314 10.46 3.16 5.36
N MET A 315 9.54 2.93 4.43
CA MET A 315 9.79 3.10 2.99
C MET A 315 10.07 4.57 2.65
N LEU A 316 9.30 5.52 3.23
CA LEU A 316 9.56 6.96 3.10
C LEU A 316 10.91 7.36 3.70
N ALA A 317 11.25 6.87 4.89
CA ALA A 317 12.55 7.15 5.50
C ALA A 317 13.70 6.75 4.58
N ARG A 318 13.56 5.63 3.86
CA ARG A 318 14.55 5.20 2.87
C ARG A 318 14.55 6.07 1.61
N PHE A 319 13.39 6.48 1.13
CA PHE A 319 13.26 7.38 -0.02
C PHE A 319 13.91 8.75 0.25
N PHE A 320 13.76 9.29 1.47
CA PHE A 320 14.31 10.59 1.87
C PHE A 320 15.76 10.54 2.38
N ALA A 321 16.30 9.37 2.67
CA ALA A 321 17.63 9.26 3.29
C ALA A 321 18.79 9.13 2.31
N HIS A 322 18.52 9.14 1.03
CA HIS A 322 19.42 8.77 -0.04
C HIS A 322 20.36 7.60 0.33
N SER A 323 20.22 6.56 -0.34
CA SER A 323 21.10 5.40 -0.25
C SER A 323 21.49 4.97 -1.66
N ASP A 324 21.96 3.77 -1.81
CA ASP A 324 22.46 3.21 -3.09
C ASP A 324 21.36 2.70 -4.02
N GLU A 325 20.11 3.19 -3.88
CA GLU A 325 19.05 2.93 -4.83
C GLU A 325 19.34 3.56 -6.19
N THR A 326 19.02 2.80 -7.23
CA THR A 326 18.97 3.30 -8.61
C THR A 326 17.76 4.22 -8.82
N GLU A 327 17.73 4.94 -9.92
CA GLU A 327 16.61 5.81 -10.28
C GLU A 327 15.27 5.06 -10.37
N ASP A 328 15.28 3.82 -10.88
CA ASP A 328 14.07 2.99 -10.98
C ASP A 328 13.60 2.50 -9.61
N GLU A 329 14.52 2.18 -8.71
CA GLU A 329 14.23 1.83 -7.33
C GLU A 329 13.63 3.02 -6.56
N PHE A 330 14.14 4.24 -6.72
CA PHE A 330 13.53 5.44 -6.13
C PHE A 330 12.11 5.67 -6.64
N ARG A 331 11.86 5.50 -7.94
CA ARG A 331 10.49 5.58 -8.49
C ARG A 331 9.57 4.54 -7.88
N LEU A 332 10.06 3.35 -7.62
CA LEU A 332 9.28 2.29 -6.99
C LEU A 332 8.96 2.59 -5.53
N LEU A 333 9.92 3.08 -4.75
CA LEU A 333 9.69 3.51 -3.37
C LEU A 333 8.62 4.62 -3.32
N ALA A 334 8.76 5.65 -4.15
CA ALA A 334 7.80 6.75 -4.23
C ALA A 334 6.39 6.27 -4.62
N ARG A 335 6.27 5.51 -5.73
CA ARG A 335 4.99 4.98 -6.19
C ARG A 335 4.38 3.98 -5.21
N GLY A 336 5.20 3.12 -4.61
CA GLY A 336 4.77 2.16 -3.61
C GLY A 336 4.19 2.84 -2.38
N THR A 337 4.86 3.85 -1.84
CA THR A 337 4.37 4.62 -0.68
C THR A 337 3.09 5.37 -0.97
N LEU A 338 3.02 6.10 -2.09
CA LEU A 338 1.80 6.80 -2.50
C LEU A 338 0.63 5.83 -2.74
N ARG A 339 0.90 4.67 -3.33
CA ARG A 339 -0.13 3.63 -3.51
C ARG A 339 -0.61 3.05 -2.18
N ILE A 340 0.28 2.82 -1.22
CA ILE A 340 -0.09 2.39 0.13
C ILE A 340 -0.97 3.45 0.80
N MET A 341 -0.63 4.73 0.72
CA MET A 341 -1.45 5.81 1.27
C MET A 341 -2.86 5.82 0.66
N ALA A 342 -2.95 5.85 -0.66
CA ALA A 342 -4.22 6.07 -1.36
C ALA A 342 -5.08 4.81 -1.47
N SER A 343 -4.47 3.65 -1.71
CA SER A 343 -5.19 2.41 -2.02
C SER A 343 -5.23 1.40 -0.90
N VAL A 344 -4.52 1.65 0.22
CA VAL A 344 -4.53 0.76 1.39
C VAL A 344 -4.97 1.52 2.65
N LEU A 345 -4.20 2.47 3.13
CA LEU A 345 -4.49 3.16 4.40
C LEU A 345 -5.82 3.90 4.36
N ARG A 346 -6.13 4.59 3.27
CA ARG A 346 -7.40 5.30 3.14
C ARG A 346 -8.61 4.34 3.19
N PRO A 347 -8.71 3.26 2.40
CA PRO A 347 -9.81 2.28 2.52
C PRO A 347 -9.90 1.63 3.90
N LEU A 348 -8.77 1.29 4.54
CA LEU A 348 -8.77 0.72 5.89
C LEU A 348 -9.29 1.71 6.93
N GLY A 349 -8.91 2.99 6.82
CA GLY A 349 -9.44 4.06 7.68
C GLY A 349 -10.95 4.25 7.53
N GLU A 350 -11.45 4.22 6.29
CA GLU A 350 -12.90 4.28 6.00
C GLU A 350 -13.66 3.05 6.55
N ALA A 351 -13.08 1.87 6.46
CA ALA A 351 -13.66 0.66 7.02
C ALA A 351 -13.72 0.73 8.56
N LEU A 352 -12.63 1.15 9.21
CA LEU A 352 -12.58 1.37 10.67
C LEU A 352 -13.61 2.40 11.13
N ALA A 353 -13.80 3.49 10.39
CA ALA A 353 -14.79 4.53 10.69
C ALA A 353 -16.26 4.07 10.55
N LYS A 354 -16.48 2.83 10.13
CA LYS A 354 -17.81 2.19 10.02
C LYS A 354 -17.94 0.92 10.87
N THR A 355 -16.85 0.43 11.44
CA THR A 355 -16.81 -0.79 12.25
C THR A 355 -17.07 -0.45 13.71
N PRO A 356 -17.97 -1.15 14.44
CA PRO A 356 -18.22 -0.90 15.87
C PRO A 356 -16.94 -0.92 16.70
N ALA A 357 -16.80 0.02 17.63
CA ALA A 357 -15.60 0.13 18.48
C ALA A 357 -15.53 -0.97 19.55
N GLY A 358 -16.69 -1.40 20.04
CA GLY A 358 -16.83 -2.46 21.05
C GLY A 358 -18.04 -2.26 21.94
N PRO A 359 -18.35 -3.25 22.79
CA PRO A 359 -19.53 -3.20 23.65
C PRO A 359 -19.49 -2.07 24.70
N GLU A 360 -18.31 -1.58 25.06
CA GLU A 360 -18.14 -0.44 25.96
C GLU A 360 -18.54 0.90 25.33
N TYR A 361 -18.69 0.92 24.00
CA TYR A 361 -19.00 2.12 23.21
C TYR A 361 -20.30 1.92 22.40
N PRO A 362 -21.46 1.77 23.05
CA PRO A 362 -22.71 1.47 22.34
C PRO A 362 -23.03 2.57 21.31
N GLY A 363 -23.26 2.14 20.06
CA GLY A 363 -23.56 3.04 18.94
C GLY A 363 -22.36 3.83 18.39
N ARG A 364 -21.15 3.66 18.94
CA ARG A 364 -19.94 4.30 18.41
C ARG A 364 -19.13 3.34 17.54
N VAL A 365 -18.42 3.90 16.57
CA VAL A 365 -17.53 3.18 15.67
C VAL A 365 -16.06 3.45 16.02
N ALA A 366 -15.18 2.60 15.55
CA ALA A 366 -13.76 2.72 15.77
C ALA A 366 -13.15 3.92 15.02
N GLY A 367 -11.99 3.80 14.53
CA GLY A 367 -11.25 4.76 13.72
C GLY A 367 -9.81 4.30 13.58
N PRO A 368 -9.06 4.80 12.60
CA PRO A 368 -7.65 4.50 12.48
C PRO A 368 -6.89 5.06 13.68
N THR A 369 -6.00 4.26 14.24
CA THR A 369 -5.32 4.64 15.48
C THR A 369 -4.02 5.42 15.24
N PHE A 370 -3.48 5.40 14.01
CA PHE A 370 -2.19 5.97 13.64
C PHE A 370 -1.08 5.66 14.68
N GLY A 371 -1.20 4.50 15.33
CA GLY A 371 -0.31 4.10 16.42
C GLY A 371 0.97 3.45 15.90
N PHE A 372 2.08 3.74 16.56
CA PHE A 372 3.32 3.03 16.33
C PHE A 372 3.38 1.77 17.18
N THR A 373 3.64 0.63 16.51
CA THR A 373 3.83 -0.68 17.15
C THR A 373 5.30 -0.97 17.48
N GLY A 374 6.20 -0.11 17.03
CA GLY A 374 7.64 -0.18 17.21
C GLY A 374 8.29 1.16 16.87
N HIS A 375 9.60 1.17 16.78
CA HIS A 375 10.34 2.36 16.35
C HIS A 375 10.36 2.47 14.83
N ILE A 376 10.05 3.67 14.31
CA ILE A 376 10.29 4.00 12.91
C ILE A 376 11.75 4.39 12.78
N HIS A 377 12.51 3.62 12.04
CA HIS A 377 13.94 3.86 11.84
C HIS A 377 14.35 3.51 10.40
N LEU A 378 15.39 4.16 9.94
CA LEU A 378 16.02 3.85 8.67
C LEU A 378 16.71 2.48 8.77
N LEU A 379 16.38 1.57 7.86
CA LEU A 379 17.16 0.36 7.64
C LEU A 379 18.34 0.71 6.72
N PRO A 380 19.58 0.72 7.22
CA PRO A 380 20.71 1.33 6.49
C PRO A 380 21.16 0.52 5.27
N HIS A 381 20.99 -0.79 5.29
CA HIS A 381 21.39 -1.67 4.19
C HIS A 381 20.24 -1.86 3.19
N LYS A 382 20.42 -1.42 1.96
CA LYS A 382 19.43 -1.49 0.88
C LYS A 382 18.77 -2.87 0.77
N ASN A 383 19.57 -3.91 0.54
CA ASN A 383 19.01 -5.26 0.35
C ASN A 383 18.20 -5.74 1.55
N ALA A 384 18.68 -5.50 2.78
CA ALA A 384 17.95 -5.87 3.99
C ALA A 384 16.64 -5.10 4.12
N ALA A 385 16.64 -3.80 3.79
CA ALA A 385 15.43 -2.99 3.79
C ALA A 385 14.40 -3.49 2.77
N TRP A 386 14.83 -3.75 1.54
CA TRP A 386 13.94 -4.20 0.48
C TRP A 386 13.36 -5.60 0.73
N ILE A 387 14.16 -6.51 1.29
CA ILE A 387 13.67 -7.83 1.74
C ILE A 387 12.63 -7.64 2.83
N TYR A 388 12.92 -6.83 3.85
CA TYR A 388 11.97 -6.54 4.93
C TYR A 388 10.65 -5.96 4.40
N PHE A 389 10.71 -4.98 3.48
CA PHE A 389 9.52 -4.40 2.87
C PHE A 389 8.70 -5.44 2.12
N LEU A 390 9.35 -6.28 1.33
CA LEU A 390 8.69 -7.33 0.58
C LEU A 390 7.97 -8.32 1.51
N GLU A 391 8.66 -8.82 2.53
CA GLU A 391 8.11 -9.77 3.50
C GLU A 391 6.91 -9.19 4.24
N ARG A 392 7.05 -7.95 4.70
CA ARG A 392 5.96 -7.26 5.42
C ARG A 392 4.76 -6.98 4.53
N LEU A 393 4.96 -6.58 3.26
CA LEU A 393 3.87 -6.36 2.31
C LEU A 393 3.06 -7.63 2.07
N TYR A 394 3.72 -8.78 1.89
CA TYR A 394 3.02 -10.05 1.71
C TYR A 394 2.32 -10.52 2.99
N ASP A 395 2.96 -10.45 4.16
CA ASP A 395 2.33 -10.79 5.43
C ASP A 395 1.06 -9.96 5.67
N LEU A 396 1.15 -8.64 5.45
CA LEU A 396 0.02 -7.74 5.62
C LEU A 396 -1.10 -8.02 4.60
N SER A 397 -0.76 -8.28 3.33
CA SER A 397 -1.75 -8.64 2.31
C SER A 397 -2.49 -9.92 2.68
N MET A 398 -1.78 -10.99 3.05
CA MET A 398 -2.38 -12.27 3.45
C MET A 398 -3.30 -12.14 4.67
N ARG A 399 -2.83 -11.45 5.70
CA ARG A 399 -3.60 -11.23 6.94
C ARG A 399 -4.85 -10.40 6.68
N LEU A 400 -4.74 -9.38 5.83
CA LEU A 400 -5.87 -8.52 5.46
C LEU A 400 -6.90 -9.28 4.63
N THR A 401 -6.47 -10.10 3.67
CA THR A 401 -7.35 -10.98 2.88
C THR A 401 -8.10 -11.92 3.80
N ARG A 402 -7.40 -12.62 4.70
CA ARG A 402 -8.02 -13.52 5.67
C ARG A 402 -9.07 -12.82 6.52
N LEU A 403 -8.72 -11.67 7.11
CA LEU A 403 -9.65 -10.90 7.95
C LEU A 403 -10.88 -10.43 7.16
N ALA A 404 -10.68 -9.99 5.92
CA ALA A 404 -11.77 -9.54 5.06
C ALA A 404 -12.77 -10.66 4.75
N ASP A 405 -12.27 -11.87 4.49
CA ASP A 405 -13.09 -13.05 4.21
C ASP A 405 -13.82 -13.54 5.47
N GLU A 406 -13.12 -13.72 6.59
CA GLU A 406 -13.67 -14.23 7.85
C GLU A 406 -14.73 -13.29 8.45
N ALA A 407 -14.51 -11.98 8.38
CA ALA A 407 -15.39 -10.97 8.95
C ALA A 407 -16.38 -10.36 7.94
N SER A 408 -16.39 -10.82 6.69
CA SER A 408 -17.22 -10.27 5.60
C SER A 408 -17.10 -8.74 5.50
N LEU A 409 -15.87 -8.25 5.51
CA LEU A 409 -15.59 -6.81 5.41
C LEU A 409 -15.92 -6.26 4.01
N PRO A 410 -16.10 -4.94 3.87
CA PRO A 410 -16.35 -4.31 2.58
C PRO A 410 -15.29 -4.66 1.53
N GLN A 411 -15.70 -4.68 0.25
CA GLN A 411 -14.84 -5.03 -0.89
C GLN A 411 -13.58 -4.15 -0.94
N GLU A 412 -13.65 -2.91 -0.51
CA GLU A 412 -12.53 -1.98 -0.47
C GLU A 412 -11.37 -2.46 0.41
N VAL A 413 -11.64 -3.33 1.40
CA VAL A 413 -10.61 -3.97 2.24
C VAL A 413 -9.90 -5.09 1.47
N GLN A 414 -10.62 -5.86 0.67
CA GLN A 414 -10.04 -6.87 -0.22
C GLN A 414 -9.18 -6.20 -1.31
N GLU A 415 -9.66 -5.10 -1.88
CA GLU A 415 -8.90 -4.29 -2.84
C GLU A 415 -7.62 -3.70 -2.22
N ALA A 416 -7.68 -3.31 -0.95
CA ALA A 416 -6.49 -2.85 -0.21
C ALA A 416 -5.46 -3.97 -0.02
N ALA A 417 -5.89 -5.20 0.28
CA ALA A 417 -5.01 -6.36 0.34
C ALA A 417 -4.33 -6.63 -1.00
N ALA A 418 -5.09 -6.60 -2.10
CA ALA A 418 -4.56 -6.77 -3.46
C ALA A 418 -3.60 -5.62 -3.83
N ALA A 419 -3.83 -4.39 -3.34
CA ALA A 419 -2.93 -3.27 -3.56
C ALA A 419 -1.57 -3.47 -2.87
N LEU A 420 -1.54 -3.99 -1.62
CA LEU A 420 -0.30 -4.35 -0.93
C LEU A 420 0.49 -5.41 -1.70
N GLU A 421 -0.19 -6.45 -2.15
CA GLU A 421 0.41 -7.50 -2.94
C GLU A 421 1.00 -6.97 -4.25
N SER A 422 0.27 -6.11 -4.94
CA SER A 422 0.77 -5.49 -6.17
C SER A 422 2.01 -4.62 -5.92
N VAL A 423 2.12 -3.91 -4.79
CA VAL A 423 3.36 -3.19 -4.42
C VAL A 423 4.50 -4.20 -4.22
N ALA A 424 4.25 -5.30 -3.50
CA ALA A 424 5.25 -6.35 -3.29
C ALA A 424 5.74 -6.97 -4.61
N GLU A 425 4.82 -7.26 -5.53
CA GLU A 425 5.14 -7.79 -6.86
C GLU A 425 6.09 -6.88 -7.65
N HIS A 426 5.88 -5.55 -7.57
CA HIS A 426 6.74 -4.58 -8.23
C HIS A 426 8.13 -4.47 -7.59
N LEU A 427 8.26 -4.68 -6.29
CA LEU A 427 9.55 -4.70 -5.58
C LEU A 427 10.35 -5.99 -5.85
N THR A 428 9.67 -7.10 -6.12
CA THR A 428 10.27 -8.43 -6.26
C THR A 428 11.44 -8.50 -7.26
N PRO A 429 11.38 -7.91 -8.47
CA PRO A 429 12.48 -7.98 -9.44
C PRO A 429 13.78 -7.31 -9.00
N PHE A 430 13.72 -6.39 -8.04
CA PHE A 430 14.87 -5.61 -7.56
C PHE A 430 15.59 -6.24 -6.37
N ILE A 431 15.08 -7.37 -5.85
CA ILE A 431 15.75 -8.10 -4.79
C ILE A 431 16.73 -9.10 -5.41
N PRO A 432 18.04 -9.05 -5.06
CA PRO A 432 19.02 -9.97 -5.60
C PRO A 432 18.63 -11.43 -5.34
N ALA A 433 18.78 -12.29 -6.36
CA ALA A 433 18.35 -13.69 -6.31
C ALA A 433 18.97 -14.48 -5.14
N GLN A 434 20.18 -14.14 -4.71
CA GLN A 434 20.85 -14.76 -3.55
C GLN A 434 20.13 -14.53 -2.22
N PHE A 435 19.28 -13.49 -2.11
CA PHE A 435 18.48 -13.20 -0.93
C PHE A 435 17.05 -13.70 -1.05
N ALA A 436 16.70 -14.32 -2.18
CA ALA A 436 15.37 -14.88 -2.42
C ALA A 436 15.01 -16.05 -1.49
N MET A 437 15.96 -16.56 -0.74
CA MET A 437 15.78 -17.73 0.16
C MET A 437 15.52 -17.35 1.62
N VAL A 438 15.45 -16.08 1.98
CA VAL A 438 15.23 -15.70 3.37
C VAL A 438 13.74 -15.54 3.62
N VAL A 439 13.24 -16.40 4.47
CA VAL A 439 12.05 -16.37 5.32
C VAL A 439 10.79 -17.05 4.79
N ARG A 440 10.66 -18.29 5.22
CA ARG A 440 9.38 -18.84 5.68
C ARG A 440 9.53 -19.20 7.14
N SER A 441 8.61 -18.80 8.01
CA SER A 441 8.50 -19.40 9.33
C SER A 441 7.93 -20.82 9.17
N GLU A 442 8.36 -21.77 9.98
CA GLU A 442 7.84 -23.15 9.96
C GLU A 442 6.31 -23.23 10.18
N ALA A 443 5.68 -22.16 10.66
CA ALA A 443 4.24 -22.05 10.85
C ALA A 443 3.49 -21.79 9.52
N ASP A 444 4.12 -21.11 8.57
CA ASP A 444 3.51 -20.77 7.26
C ASP A 444 3.55 -21.97 6.29
N GLU A 445 4.38 -22.96 6.56
CA GLU A 445 4.55 -24.12 5.68
C GLU A 445 3.37 -25.12 5.69
N ARG A 446 2.45 -25.02 6.65
CA ARG A 446 1.49 -26.11 6.88
C ARG A 446 0.13 -25.98 6.18
N ASN A 447 -0.27 -24.83 5.67
CA ASN A 447 -1.67 -24.64 5.26
C ASN A 447 -1.95 -23.97 3.91
N GLU A 448 -0.96 -23.66 3.08
CA GLU A 448 -1.25 -22.90 1.86
C GLU A 448 -1.07 -23.75 0.59
N ARG A 449 -2.16 -23.81 -0.21
CA ARG A 449 -2.13 -24.42 -1.53
C ARG A 449 -1.26 -23.61 -2.49
N THR A 450 -0.50 -24.31 -3.33
CA THR A 450 0.20 -23.68 -4.44
C THR A 450 -0.82 -23.22 -5.47
N THR A 451 -0.76 -21.95 -5.90
CA THR A 451 -1.64 -21.39 -6.93
C THR A 451 -0.85 -20.66 -8.02
N ILE A 452 -1.42 -20.55 -9.20
CA ILE A 452 -0.90 -19.78 -10.33
C ILE A 452 -1.99 -18.84 -10.82
N ARG A 453 -1.72 -17.52 -10.83
CA ARG A 453 -2.60 -16.51 -11.40
C ARG A 453 -1.94 -15.88 -12.64
N PRO A 454 -2.53 -16.03 -13.84
CA PRO A 454 -2.08 -15.30 -15.01
C PRO A 454 -2.53 -13.84 -14.94
N GLU A 455 -1.61 -12.88 -14.87
CA GLU A 455 -1.97 -11.46 -14.89
C GLU A 455 -2.38 -11.02 -16.31
N ALA A 456 -3.33 -10.09 -16.38
CA ALA A 456 -3.72 -9.49 -17.67
C ALA A 456 -2.51 -8.77 -18.29
N ASP A 457 -2.12 -9.18 -19.49
CA ASP A 457 -0.94 -8.71 -20.23
C ASP A 457 0.37 -8.71 -19.41
N GLY A 458 0.43 -9.60 -18.41
CA GLY A 458 1.47 -9.72 -17.43
C GLY A 458 2.05 -11.12 -17.26
N PRO A 459 2.84 -11.35 -16.19
CA PRO A 459 3.46 -12.63 -15.86
C PRO A 459 2.46 -13.66 -15.32
N TYR A 460 2.96 -14.84 -14.99
CA TYR A 460 2.30 -15.76 -14.06
C TYR A 460 2.74 -15.43 -12.64
N ILE A 461 1.79 -15.12 -11.76
CA ILE A 461 2.05 -14.99 -10.33
C ILE A 461 1.82 -16.34 -9.68
N VAL A 462 2.88 -16.93 -9.15
CA VAL A 462 2.85 -18.24 -8.52
C VAL A 462 3.05 -18.07 -7.02
N ARG A 463 2.10 -18.58 -6.22
CA ARG A 463 2.15 -18.53 -4.75
C ARG A 463 2.47 -19.88 -4.17
N ASN A 464 3.22 -19.90 -3.09
CA ASN A 464 3.52 -21.09 -2.27
C ASN A 464 4.14 -22.25 -3.07
N LEU A 465 4.87 -21.94 -4.14
CA LEU A 465 5.59 -22.95 -4.91
C LEU A 465 6.81 -23.43 -4.12
N ARG A 466 6.87 -24.74 -3.86
CA ARG A 466 8.01 -25.35 -3.15
C ARG A 466 9.10 -25.85 -4.08
N LYS A 467 8.75 -26.19 -5.31
CA LYS A 467 9.66 -26.81 -6.25
C LYS A 467 9.53 -26.24 -7.66
N LEU A 468 10.59 -25.54 -8.08
CA LEU A 468 10.79 -25.05 -9.44
C LEU A 468 12.07 -25.71 -9.97
N THR A 469 11.97 -26.50 -11.02
CA THR A 469 13.12 -27.21 -11.59
C THR A 469 13.33 -26.87 -13.05
N ASN A 470 14.54 -27.02 -13.55
CA ASN A 470 14.86 -26.84 -14.96
C ASN A 470 15.23 -28.16 -15.66
N SER A 471 15.49 -28.09 -16.97
CA SER A 471 15.85 -29.25 -17.80
C SER A 471 17.21 -29.86 -17.46
N LYS A 472 18.05 -29.19 -16.65
CA LYS A 472 19.32 -29.72 -16.15
C LYS A 472 19.14 -30.48 -14.83
N GLY A 473 17.92 -30.55 -14.30
CA GLY A 473 17.63 -31.14 -13.00
C GLY A 473 17.97 -30.24 -11.80
N GLU A 474 18.30 -28.97 -12.05
CA GLU A 474 18.61 -28.01 -11.00
C GLU A 474 17.33 -27.47 -10.38
N THR A 475 17.31 -27.32 -9.07
CA THR A 475 16.23 -26.61 -8.37
C THR A 475 16.52 -25.11 -8.43
N LEU A 476 15.60 -24.37 -9.02
CA LEU A 476 15.69 -22.93 -9.15
C LEU A 476 15.13 -22.25 -7.88
N PRO A 477 15.65 -21.07 -7.49
CA PRO A 477 15.17 -20.33 -6.35
C PRO A 477 13.68 -20.02 -6.44
N VAL A 478 12.94 -20.29 -5.37
CA VAL A 478 11.52 -19.94 -5.23
C VAL A 478 11.32 -19.03 -4.04
N ARG A 479 10.30 -18.18 -4.11
CA ARG A 479 9.84 -17.26 -3.07
C ARG A 479 8.39 -17.62 -2.72
N PRO A 480 7.83 -17.14 -1.62
CA PRO A 480 6.41 -17.29 -1.33
C PRO A 480 5.52 -16.86 -2.51
N VAL A 481 5.96 -15.82 -3.23
CA VAL A 481 5.37 -15.41 -4.51
C VAL A 481 6.48 -15.27 -5.55
N VAL A 482 6.29 -15.88 -6.71
CA VAL A 482 7.23 -15.87 -7.84
C VAL A 482 6.50 -15.38 -9.09
N ALA A 483 7.06 -14.36 -9.74
CA ALA A 483 6.59 -13.90 -11.05
C ALA A 483 7.37 -14.62 -12.16
N LEU A 484 6.72 -15.50 -12.91
CA LEU A 484 7.32 -16.22 -14.05
C LEU A 484 7.01 -15.53 -15.38
N CYS A 485 8.02 -15.45 -16.23
CA CYS A 485 7.91 -14.81 -17.54
C CYS A 485 6.89 -15.53 -18.43
N ARG A 486 5.93 -14.78 -18.99
CA ARG A 486 4.88 -15.26 -19.89
C ARG A 486 5.03 -14.72 -21.32
N CYS A 487 5.69 -13.56 -21.48
CA CYS A 487 5.84 -12.86 -22.74
C CYS A 487 7.02 -13.36 -23.61
N GLY A 488 7.90 -14.17 -23.06
CA GLY A 488 9.11 -14.68 -23.73
C GLY A 488 10.25 -13.68 -23.85
N GLY A 489 10.07 -12.42 -23.46
CA GLY A 489 11.05 -11.33 -23.63
C GLY A 489 12.01 -11.12 -22.43
N SER A 490 11.71 -11.64 -21.24
CA SER A 490 12.54 -11.43 -20.05
C SER A 490 14.02 -11.80 -20.29
N SER A 491 14.94 -10.99 -19.75
CA SER A 491 16.40 -11.25 -19.74
C SER A 491 16.83 -12.20 -18.63
N ILE A 492 16.01 -12.41 -17.61
CA ILE A 492 16.28 -13.25 -16.43
C ILE A 492 15.35 -14.48 -16.35
N LYS A 493 15.00 -15.06 -17.52
CA LYS A 493 14.14 -16.25 -17.54
C LYS A 493 14.60 -17.36 -16.59
N PRO A 494 13.72 -18.07 -15.88
CA PRO A 494 12.25 -18.07 -16.07
C PRO A 494 11.51 -16.93 -15.38
N TYR A 495 12.17 -16.06 -14.64
CA TYR A 495 11.53 -14.98 -13.89
C TYR A 495 11.14 -13.81 -14.80
N CYS A 496 10.15 -13.04 -14.34
CA CYS A 496 9.72 -11.82 -15.01
C CYS A 496 10.59 -10.62 -14.60
N ASP A 497 10.99 -9.82 -15.58
CA ASP A 497 11.76 -8.57 -15.39
C ASP A 497 10.97 -7.32 -15.83
N GLY A 498 9.67 -7.47 -16.12
CA GLY A 498 8.81 -6.36 -16.57
C GLY A 498 8.83 -6.10 -18.09
N THR A 499 9.65 -6.79 -18.88
CA THR A 499 9.76 -6.59 -20.34
C THR A 499 8.39 -6.66 -21.08
N HIS A 500 7.42 -7.40 -20.54
CA HIS A 500 6.07 -7.52 -21.12
C HIS A 500 5.38 -6.15 -21.30
N ALA A 501 5.65 -5.18 -20.43
CA ALA A 501 5.03 -3.86 -20.50
C ALA A 501 5.48 -3.03 -21.73
N GLY A 502 6.65 -3.34 -22.30
CA GLY A 502 7.23 -2.62 -23.44
C GLY A 502 7.28 -3.39 -24.75
N ASN A 503 7.05 -4.71 -24.75
CA ASN A 503 7.24 -5.56 -25.93
C ASN A 503 5.94 -5.90 -26.70
N GLY A 504 4.82 -5.27 -26.33
CA GLY A 504 3.52 -5.50 -26.99
C GLY A 504 2.87 -6.85 -26.67
N PHE A 505 3.25 -7.50 -25.59
CA PHE A 505 2.64 -8.75 -25.16
C PHE A 505 1.14 -8.58 -24.88
N CYS A 506 0.33 -9.46 -25.49
CA CYS A 506 -1.10 -9.55 -25.22
C CYS A 506 -1.45 -10.94 -24.71
N SER A 507 -2.18 -11.02 -23.61
CA SER A 507 -2.58 -12.27 -22.95
C SER A 507 -3.89 -12.87 -23.49
N ALA A 508 -4.59 -12.16 -24.37
CA ALA A 508 -5.87 -12.61 -24.91
C ALA A 508 -5.74 -13.93 -25.71
N LYS A 509 -6.77 -14.76 -25.61
CA LYS A 509 -6.94 -15.96 -26.47
C LYS A 509 -7.26 -15.53 -27.90
N SER A 510 -6.59 -16.11 -28.86
CA SER A 510 -6.88 -15.82 -30.28
C SER A 510 -8.18 -16.47 -30.75
N PRO A 511 -9.00 -15.79 -31.57
CA PRO A 511 -10.23 -16.38 -32.09
C PRO A 511 -9.98 -17.59 -33.05
N ASP A 512 -8.80 -17.68 -33.67
CA ASP A 512 -8.38 -18.76 -34.56
C ASP A 512 -7.59 -19.88 -33.83
N ARG A 513 -7.69 -19.94 -32.49
CA ARG A 513 -7.09 -21.04 -31.71
C ARG A 513 -7.80 -22.38 -32.03
N THR A 514 -7.09 -23.47 -31.76
CA THR A 514 -7.70 -24.80 -31.75
C THR A 514 -8.90 -24.82 -30.79
N PRO A 515 -10.08 -25.27 -31.22
CA PRO A 515 -11.26 -25.29 -30.37
C PRO A 515 -11.05 -26.10 -29.08
N ASP A 516 -11.60 -25.62 -28.00
CA ASP A 516 -11.69 -26.37 -26.74
C ASP A 516 -12.83 -27.38 -26.85
N ARG A 517 -12.46 -28.63 -27.21
CA ARG A 517 -13.38 -29.72 -27.40
C ARG A 517 -12.76 -31.02 -26.91
N ALA A 518 -13.48 -31.72 -26.04
CA ALA A 518 -13.12 -33.06 -25.60
C ALA A 518 -13.64 -34.10 -26.59
N ASP A 519 -12.75 -34.84 -27.24
CA ASP A 519 -13.06 -35.94 -28.13
C ASP A 519 -12.90 -37.27 -27.37
N THR A 520 -13.73 -38.27 -27.77
CA THR A 520 -13.76 -39.58 -27.10
C THR A 520 -13.60 -40.68 -28.15
N TYR A 521 -12.66 -41.58 -27.94
CA TYR A 521 -12.33 -42.69 -28.82
C TYR A 521 -12.51 -44.00 -28.07
N ALA A 522 -13.59 -44.70 -28.38
CA ALA A 522 -13.92 -45.97 -27.71
C ALA A 522 -13.14 -47.14 -28.32
N GLY A 523 -12.42 -47.88 -27.48
CA GLY A 523 -11.85 -49.18 -27.79
C GLY A 523 -12.57 -50.27 -26.99
N LYS A 524 -12.12 -51.54 -27.12
CA LYS A 524 -12.72 -52.70 -26.44
C LYS A 524 -12.49 -52.67 -24.94
N ASP A 525 -11.25 -52.34 -24.54
CA ASP A 525 -10.80 -52.44 -23.16
C ASP A 525 -10.45 -51.10 -22.54
N ILE A 526 -10.40 -50.03 -23.35
CA ILE A 526 -10.05 -48.67 -22.92
C ILE A 526 -10.75 -47.63 -23.80
N VAL A 527 -11.15 -46.54 -23.20
CA VAL A 527 -11.62 -45.34 -23.90
C VAL A 527 -10.57 -44.27 -23.79
N VAL A 528 -10.09 -43.71 -24.87
CA VAL A 528 -9.14 -42.59 -24.90
C VAL A 528 -9.88 -41.29 -25.01
N LEU A 529 -9.51 -40.30 -24.19
CA LEU A 529 -10.00 -38.93 -24.21
C LEU A 529 -8.90 -38.03 -24.73
N ASP A 530 -9.25 -37.07 -25.59
CA ASP A 530 -8.31 -36.09 -26.14
C ASP A 530 -8.94 -34.68 -26.19
N ASN A 531 -8.17 -33.66 -25.89
CA ASN A 531 -8.51 -32.27 -26.18
C ASN A 531 -7.33 -31.59 -26.87
N ARG A 532 -7.44 -31.47 -28.19
CA ARG A 532 -6.40 -30.84 -29.03
C ARG A 532 -6.18 -29.37 -28.68
N GLY A 533 -7.16 -28.67 -28.10
CA GLY A 533 -7.04 -27.30 -27.60
C GLY A 533 -6.09 -27.16 -26.39
N THR A 534 -5.82 -28.27 -25.70
CA THR A 534 -4.88 -28.32 -24.55
C THR A 534 -3.51 -28.88 -24.94
N CYS A 535 -3.39 -29.48 -26.14
CA CYS A 535 -2.17 -30.16 -26.56
C CYS A 535 -1.03 -29.18 -26.80
N CYS A 536 0.11 -29.37 -26.08
CA CYS A 536 1.33 -28.61 -26.28
C CYS A 536 2.24 -29.12 -27.40
N HIS A 537 1.79 -30.15 -28.17
CA HIS A 537 2.50 -30.79 -29.27
C HIS A 537 3.90 -31.31 -28.92
N PHE A 538 4.02 -31.92 -27.73
CA PHE A 538 5.28 -32.52 -27.26
C PHE A 538 5.72 -33.72 -28.11
N GLY A 539 4.78 -34.39 -28.77
CA GLY A 539 5.07 -35.47 -29.73
C GLY A 539 5.14 -36.87 -29.12
N ASN A 540 5.23 -37.03 -27.81
CA ASN A 540 5.44 -38.34 -27.16
C ASN A 540 4.44 -39.41 -27.57
N CYS A 541 3.18 -39.06 -27.78
CA CYS A 541 2.11 -40.02 -28.19
C CYS A 541 2.32 -40.53 -29.60
N THR A 542 2.55 -39.65 -30.58
CA THR A 542 2.73 -40.00 -31.99
C THR A 542 4.05 -40.69 -32.26
N ASP A 543 5.12 -40.34 -31.52
CA ASP A 543 6.44 -40.91 -31.75
C ASP A 543 6.62 -42.31 -31.15
N HIS A 544 5.97 -42.59 -29.99
CA HIS A 544 6.15 -43.84 -29.27
C HIS A 544 5.00 -44.85 -29.42
N LEU A 545 3.82 -44.38 -29.89
CA LEU A 545 2.68 -45.28 -30.13
C LEU A 545 1.88 -44.87 -31.38
N PRO A 546 2.53 -44.80 -32.57
CA PRO A 546 1.92 -44.28 -33.82
C PRO A 546 0.76 -45.12 -34.32
N GLN A 547 0.66 -46.40 -33.93
CA GLN A 547 -0.47 -47.27 -34.29
C GLN A 547 -1.75 -46.92 -33.51
N VAL A 548 -1.64 -46.12 -32.45
CA VAL A 548 -2.78 -45.60 -31.69
C VAL A 548 -3.00 -44.12 -31.96
N PHE A 549 -1.91 -43.34 -31.94
CA PHE A 549 -1.96 -41.88 -32.07
C PHE A 549 -1.37 -41.44 -33.41
N HIS A 550 -2.19 -40.93 -34.28
CA HIS A 550 -1.81 -40.61 -35.65
C HIS A 550 -1.34 -39.18 -35.81
N HIS A 551 -0.13 -38.97 -36.36
CA HIS A 551 0.39 -37.64 -36.62
C HIS A 551 -0.46 -36.87 -37.64
N GLU A 552 -0.87 -37.58 -38.73
CA GLU A 552 -1.78 -37.10 -39.76
C GLU A 552 -2.90 -38.14 -39.93
N GLY A 553 -4.13 -37.75 -39.70
CA GLY A 553 -5.27 -38.64 -39.84
C GLY A 553 -6.50 -38.25 -39.02
N ASP A 554 -7.64 -38.65 -39.52
CA ASP A 554 -8.91 -38.58 -38.82
C ASP A 554 -9.53 -40.01 -38.89
N PRO A 555 -9.71 -40.65 -37.72
CA PRO A 555 -9.56 -40.14 -36.35
C PRO A 555 -8.09 -40.04 -35.89
N PHE A 556 -7.82 -39.10 -34.93
CA PHE A 556 -6.51 -38.94 -34.30
C PHE A 556 -6.10 -40.17 -33.46
N VAL A 557 -7.06 -40.90 -32.89
CA VAL A 557 -6.82 -42.05 -32.03
C VAL A 557 -7.55 -43.28 -32.54
N THR A 558 -6.81 -44.39 -32.66
CA THR A 558 -7.36 -45.76 -32.84
C THR A 558 -7.13 -46.52 -31.54
N ALA A 559 -8.12 -46.52 -30.62
CA ALA A 559 -7.98 -47.03 -29.27
C ALA A 559 -7.69 -48.55 -29.19
N ASP A 560 -7.99 -49.32 -30.24
CA ASP A 560 -7.68 -50.77 -30.35
C ASP A 560 -6.34 -51.02 -31.05
N GLY A 561 -5.55 -50.00 -31.40
CA GLY A 561 -4.25 -50.12 -32.07
C GLY A 561 -3.13 -50.73 -31.19
N ALA A 562 -3.33 -50.77 -29.87
CA ALA A 562 -2.41 -51.40 -28.91
C ALA A 562 -3.18 -51.86 -27.67
N GLY A 563 -2.52 -52.66 -26.79
CA GLY A 563 -3.09 -53.04 -25.51
C GLY A 563 -3.26 -51.87 -24.56
N PRO A 564 -4.23 -51.93 -23.62
CA PRO A 564 -4.57 -50.84 -22.72
C PRO A 564 -3.39 -50.32 -21.88
N GLU A 565 -2.51 -51.21 -21.43
CA GLU A 565 -1.33 -50.80 -20.61
C GLU A 565 -0.35 -49.95 -21.40
N ALA A 566 -0.18 -50.18 -22.72
CA ALA A 566 0.66 -49.34 -23.56
C ALA A 566 0.05 -47.98 -23.77
N ILE A 567 -1.27 -47.91 -23.93
CA ILE A 567 -2.02 -46.62 -24.07
C ILE A 567 -1.95 -45.85 -22.76
N GLU A 568 -2.21 -46.49 -21.61
CA GLU A 568 -2.10 -45.83 -20.29
C GLU A 568 -0.71 -45.22 -20.08
N LYS A 569 0.36 -45.96 -20.39
CA LYS A 569 1.73 -45.48 -20.25
C LYS A 569 1.96 -44.18 -21.05
N ILE A 570 1.46 -44.10 -22.26
CA ILE A 570 1.60 -42.92 -23.13
C ILE A 570 0.74 -41.75 -22.62
N VAL A 571 -0.50 -42.02 -22.22
CA VAL A 571 -1.40 -40.99 -21.67
C VAL A 571 -0.84 -40.39 -20.38
N ARG A 572 -0.32 -41.24 -19.47
CA ARG A 572 0.34 -40.77 -18.21
C ARG A 572 1.58 -39.91 -18.50
N ALA A 573 2.26 -40.14 -19.60
CA ALA A 573 3.42 -39.38 -20.03
C ALA A 573 3.08 -38.08 -20.79
N CYS A 574 1.80 -37.77 -21.04
CA CYS A 574 1.38 -36.54 -21.70
C CYS A 574 1.61 -35.30 -20.77
N PRO A 575 2.52 -34.37 -21.10
CA PRO A 575 2.89 -33.32 -20.16
C PRO A 575 1.84 -32.19 -20.05
N SER A 576 0.91 -32.11 -21.00
CA SER A 576 -0.11 -31.03 -21.02
C SER A 576 -1.47 -31.45 -20.46
N GLY A 577 -1.64 -32.72 -20.05
CA GLY A 577 -2.94 -33.24 -19.62
C GLY A 577 -4.01 -33.24 -20.70
N ALA A 578 -3.62 -33.13 -21.98
CA ALA A 578 -4.55 -33.15 -23.13
C ALA A 578 -5.14 -34.55 -23.36
N LEU A 579 -4.41 -35.62 -22.98
CA LEU A 579 -4.85 -36.98 -23.08
C LEU A 579 -5.35 -37.49 -21.73
N GLY A 580 -6.43 -38.27 -21.79
CA GLY A 580 -6.98 -38.99 -20.65
C GLY A 580 -7.44 -40.39 -21.09
N PHE A 581 -7.85 -41.23 -20.16
CA PHE A 581 -8.50 -42.52 -20.48
C PHE A 581 -9.56 -42.89 -19.43
N ILE A 582 -10.45 -43.79 -19.86
CA ILE A 582 -11.38 -44.50 -18.98
C ILE A 582 -11.11 -45.99 -19.16
N LYS A 583 -10.83 -46.70 -18.09
CA LYS A 583 -10.63 -48.16 -18.05
C LYS A 583 -11.44 -48.75 -16.94
N ASP A 584 -12.12 -49.87 -17.19
CA ASP A 584 -13.01 -50.54 -16.22
C ASP A 584 -14.05 -49.58 -15.59
N GLY A 585 -14.53 -48.61 -16.36
CA GLY A 585 -15.45 -47.56 -15.89
C GLY A 585 -14.84 -46.46 -15.02
N VAL A 586 -13.54 -46.51 -14.76
CA VAL A 586 -12.81 -45.51 -13.92
C VAL A 586 -12.06 -44.54 -14.86
N LYS A 587 -12.34 -43.27 -14.68
CA LYS A 587 -11.64 -42.20 -15.39
C LYS A 587 -10.32 -41.90 -14.72
N TYR A 588 -9.25 -41.78 -15.50
CA TYR A 588 -7.95 -41.32 -15.05
C TYR A 588 -8.00 -39.82 -14.73
N GLU A 589 -7.72 -39.47 -13.47
CA GLU A 589 -7.72 -38.07 -12.98
C GLU A 589 -6.30 -37.50 -12.74
N GLY A 590 -5.27 -38.23 -13.12
CA GLY A 590 -3.87 -37.88 -12.88
C GLY A 590 -3.22 -38.71 -11.77
N GLU A 591 -2.00 -38.36 -11.42
CA GLU A 591 -1.22 -39.03 -10.38
C GLU A 591 -1.06 -38.09 -9.17
N HIS A 592 -0.96 -38.64 -7.97
CA HIS A 592 -0.62 -37.87 -6.79
C HIS A 592 0.86 -37.52 -6.81
N ARG A 593 1.15 -36.26 -7.19
CA ARG A 593 2.50 -35.70 -7.22
C ARG A 593 2.58 -34.47 -6.31
N GLU A 594 3.76 -34.19 -5.80
CA GLU A 594 4.02 -32.93 -5.11
C GLU A 594 3.93 -31.75 -6.09
N PRO A 595 3.42 -30.58 -5.64
CA PRO A 595 3.35 -29.38 -6.45
C PRO A 595 4.72 -28.97 -7.01
N GLU A 596 4.85 -28.95 -8.32
CA GLU A 596 6.07 -28.63 -9.05
C GLU A 596 5.78 -27.87 -10.34
N ILE A 597 6.63 -26.88 -10.65
CA ILE A 597 6.71 -26.32 -12.00
C ILE A 597 8.07 -26.70 -12.59
N TYR A 598 8.03 -27.41 -13.72
CA TYR A 598 9.23 -27.79 -14.48
C TYR A 598 9.40 -26.83 -15.65
N VAL A 599 10.56 -26.17 -15.73
CA VAL A 599 10.93 -25.25 -16.79
C VAL A 599 11.62 -26.02 -17.91
N ALA A 600 10.88 -26.33 -18.97
CA ALA A 600 11.43 -27.08 -20.09
C ALA A 600 12.38 -26.21 -20.94
N GLU A 601 13.45 -26.80 -21.43
CA GLU A 601 14.41 -26.10 -22.31
C GLU A 601 13.72 -25.67 -23.62
N ASN A 602 13.81 -24.39 -23.95
CA ASN A 602 13.22 -23.81 -25.15
C ASN A 602 11.72 -24.10 -25.35
N ALA A 603 11.02 -24.46 -24.28
CA ALA A 603 9.61 -24.90 -24.30
C ALA A 603 8.78 -24.28 -23.18
N SER A 604 7.71 -24.95 -22.82
CA SER A 604 6.67 -24.54 -21.86
C SER A 604 7.12 -24.65 -20.41
N TYR A 605 6.29 -24.12 -19.48
CA TYR A 605 6.24 -24.59 -18.11
C TYR A 605 5.35 -25.83 -18.02
N TYR A 606 5.83 -26.91 -17.45
CA TYR A 606 5.01 -28.10 -17.12
C TYR A 606 4.66 -28.02 -15.65
N VAL A 607 3.39 -27.79 -15.38
CA VAL A 607 2.82 -27.70 -14.02
C VAL A 607 2.32 -29.08 -13.61
N ARG A 608 2.62 -29.51 -12.38
CA ARG A 608 2.26 -30.83 -11.84
C ARG A 608 1.81 -30.72 -10.40
N GLY A 609 1.11 -31.76 -9.90
CA GLY A 609 0.71 -31.84 -8.49
C GLY A 609 -0.54 -31.04 -8.16
N GLY A 610 -1.43 -30.84 -9.13
CA GLY A 610 -2.74 -30.25 -8.91
C GLY A 610 -2.70 -28.76 -8.53
N ILE A 611 -1.68 -28.02 -8.97
CA ILE A 611 -1.59 -26.57 -8.73
C ILE A 611 -2.80 -25.89 -9.36
N GLU A 612 -3.53 -25.11 -8.58
CA GLU A 612 -4.71 -24.39 -9.02
C GLU A 612 -4.34 -23.22 -9.96
N LEU A 613 -5.02 -23.14 -11.11
CA LEU A 613 -4.91 -22.02 -12.05
C LEU A 613 -6.06 -21.05 -11.78
N GLU A 614 -5.76 -19.95 -11.09
CA GLU A 614 -6.75 -18.96 -10.68
C GLU A 614 -7.28 -18.14 -11.86
N GLY A 615 -8.57 -17.88 -11.87
CA GLY A 615 -9.21 -16.99 -12.85
C GLY A 615 -9.33 -17.55 -14.29
N GLU A 616 -8.80 -18.74 -14.55
CA GLU A 616 -8.86 -19.38 -15.87
C GLU A 616 -9.51 -20.76 -15.79
N PRO A 617 -10.60 -21.01 -16.51
CA PRO A 617 -11.20 -22.33 -16.54
C PRO A 617 -10.27 -23.33 -17.26
N MET A 618 -10.16 -24.53 -16.72
CA MET A 618 -9.51 -25.63 -17.41
C MET A 618 -10.32 -26.02 -18.65
N ASN A 619 -9.61 -26.37 -19.70
CA ASN A 619 -10.23 -26.85 -20.93
C ASN A 619 -11.03 -28.15 -20.72
N GLN A 620 -12.03 -28.40 -21.57
CA GLN A 620 -12.92 -29.55 -21.47
C GLN A 620 -12.15 -30.87 -21.44
N GLY A 621 -12.40 -31.70 -20.42
CA GLY A 621 -11.78 -33.01 -20.29
C GLY A 621 -10.29 -33.04 -20.00
N ALA A 622 -9.63 -31.89 -19.93
CA ALA A 622 -8.22 -31.79 -19.56
C ALA A 622 -8.00 -32.16 -18.08
N LEU A 623 -6.86 -32.78 -17.81
CA LEU A 623 -6.48 -33.12 -16.44
C LEU A 623 -6.17 -31.86 -15.62
N ARG A 624 -6.64 -31.85 -14.38
CA ARG A 624 -6.34 -30.75 -13.43
C ARG A 624 -5.05 -30.97 -12.67
N GLU A 625 -4.61 -32.22 -12.60
CA GLU A 625 -3.40 -32.60 -11.87
C GLU A 625 -2.13 -32.06 -12.56
N HIS A 626 -2.13 -31.97 -13.90
CA HIS A 626 -1.02 -31.39 -14.64
C HIS A 626 -1.48 -30.72 -15.94
N TYR A 627 -0.73 -29.67 -16.35
CA TYR A 627 -0.99 -28.91 -17.57
C TYR A 627 0.27 -28.15 -18.02
N ALA A 628 0.26 -27.64 -19.26
CA ALA A 628 1.37 -26.89 -19.83
C ALA A 628 1.01 -25.43 -20.07
N LEU A 629 1.83 -24.50 -19.54
CA LEU A 629 1.62 -23.07 -19.67
C LEU A 629 2.58 -22.45 -20.71
N CYS A 630 2.08 -21.47 -21.46
CA CYS A 630 2.84 -20.73 -22.45
C CYS A 630 3.97 -19.92 -21.81
N ARG A 631 5.21 -20.08 -22.32
CA ARG A 631 6.39 -19.34 -21.88
C ARG A 631 6.93 -18.38 -22.96
N CYS A 632 6.62 -18.63 -24.23
CA CYS A 632 7.12 -17.87 -25.38
C CYS A 632 6.29 -16.62 -25.75
N GLY A 633 5.11 -16.45 -25.16
CA GLY A 633 4.19 -15.37 -25.46
C GLY A 633 3.37 -15.51 -26.75
N GLN A 634 3.61 -16.55 -27.56
CA GLN A 634 3.05 -16.70 -28.91
C GLN A 634 1.90 -17.72 -29.01
N SER A 635 1.57 -18.42 -27.91
CA SER A 635 0.40 -19.33 -27.92
C SER A 635 -0.88 -18.59 -28.31
N LYS A 636 -1.71 -19.20 -29.13
CA LYS A 636 -3.05 -18.72 -29.45
C LYS A 636 -4.07 -19.05 -28.37
N ASN A 637 -3.77 -20.03 -27.50
CA ASN A 637 -4.63 -20.49 -26.41
C ASN A 637 -4.11 -20.09 -24.99
N LYS A 638 -3.54 -18.89 -24.85
CA LYS A 638 -3.03 -18.44 -23.55
C LYS A 638 -4.11 -18.54 -22.44
N PRO A 639 -3.77 -18.97 -21.23
CA PRO A 639 -2.43 -19.21 -20.69
C PRO A 639 -1.80 -20.54 -21.11
N PHE A 640 -2.54 -21.47 -21.70
CA PHE A 640 -2.03 -22.80 -22.05
C PHE A 640 -1.07 -22.74 -23.24
N CYS A 641 -0.16 -23.68 -23.28
CA CYS A 641 0.73 -23.86 -24.43
C CYS A 641 0.03 -24.62 -25.56
N ASP A 642 0.25 -24.18 -26.79
CA ASP A 642 -0.26 -24.82 -28.01
C ASP A 642 0.86 -25.25 -28.99
N GLY A 643 2.10 -25.35 -28.50
CA GLY A 643 3.26 -25.72 -29.30
C GLY A 643 3.85 -24.59 -30.17
N SER A 644 3.30 -23.39 -30.16
CA SER A 644 3.79 -22.24 -30.95
C SER A 644 5.27 -21.92 -30.70
N HIS A 645 5.81 -22.23 -29.51
CA HIS A 645 7.22 -22.02 -29.19
C HIS A 645 8.18 -22.67 -30.18
N ALA A 646 7.87 -23.85 -30.67
CA ALA A 646 8.69 -24.55 -31.67
C ALA A 646 8.68 -23.83 -33.02
N LYS A 647 7.50 -23.30 -33.45
CA LYS A 647 7.33 -22.61 -34.74
C LYS A 647 8.02 -21.25 -34.79
N VAL A 648 8.07 -20.55 -33.65
CA VAL A 648 8.68 -19.21 -33.56
C VAL A 648 10.17 -19.24 -33.17
N GLY A 649 10.74 -20.43 -33.03
CA GLY A 649 12.16 -20.58 -32.64
C GLY A 649 12.46 -20.00 -31.24
N PHE A 650 11.52 -20.17 -30.29
CA PHE A 650 11.71 -19.67 -28.94
C PHE A 650 12.95 -20.29 -28.29
N SER A 651 13.89 -19.44 -27.87
CA SER A 651 15.09 -19.84 -27.17
C SER A 651 15.14 -19.20 -25.79
N ALA A 652 15.24 -20.03 -24.80
CA ALA A 652 15.48 -19.62 -23.43
C ALA A 652 16.32 -20.71 -22.78
N GLY A 653 17.53 -20.38 -22.44
CA GLY A 653 18.42 -21.31 -21.73
C GLY A 653 17.70 -21.99 -20.56
N ALA A 654 18.23 -23.12 -20.17
CA ALA A 654 17.71 -23.88 -19.05
C ALA A 654 17.95 -23.13 -17.75
#